data_88287394a771f9f594ada39f5400fd81
#
_entry.id   88287394a771f9f594ada39f5400fd81
#
_cell.length_a   1.000
_cell.length_b   1.000
_cell.length_c   1.000
_cell.angle_alpha   90.00
_cell.angle_beta   90.00
_cell.angle_gamma   90.00
#
_symmetry.space_group_name_H-M   'P 1'
#
loop_
_entity.id
_entity.type
_entity.pdbx_description
1 polymer ?
#
loop_
_entity_poly.entity_id
_entity_poly.type
_entity_poly.pdbx_seq_one_letter_code
_entity_poly.pdbx_strand_id
1 'polypeptide(L)'
;MHTAERRRPLNHLFRENLKKLLIFILVCMLSLGAFFCLYSHDNKYTARSVSDRNGITGLDSDTLNKGKAAFLVEGWDLYPGVLLPPSETHQNGVNAVQTFIGQYPTFAPFQANQSPYGVATYHLRLRLDGDPGTYTLLLPEVFSASEVYVNGKPAGGSGSISPYKPCIRDLVCDIDLDGITDLVIHTANYTHYYSGVTYPPAVGTAQTIHTMISIRMIIYAFLAASSLAVALFSVAVWAGTRTSRRDSLSLWFAGLAVSFVLRILYPFLHLEHLPVMRLLYALEDGAAMAAILCTFEIVYALGRFQWNRGFRLCRGIAFGMTAVCILIPLIILPELPAFTTFYGRMISWYKLAAAITLCLMSLLGKQKQGALWLMGGVTAYAVSLLLTPLTWNLFEPIYGCWPDEYGSYLLVICFSVLMVQRTYGLVRENTRLTAHLEEEVEKQTRQISSLVDERQKLLSEFLHDLKSPVSSLMTYTNLIRKNSIMLNEATEEQLRIIEEKSRDVSQQITLMQEFTAENPMKSNYQILDLNEFLETFYRYNKPDVEANGPDFLLNLPEKSCCIRADAAKLKRVLQNMVYNSVSFTPEDGTISLSLELSDGWAVLSVRDNGCGIARDIQEKLFDRSFTTRQQEGGRGLGLYIAKTIVEEHGGSISVYSRPGEGAVFHIRLPL
;
A
#
# COMPACT_ATOMS: atom_id res chain seq x y z
N MET A 1 -9.04 -7.61 39.44
CA MET A 1 -9.35 -8.96 38.94
C MET A 1 -8.09 -9.56 38.37
N HIS A 2 -7.38 -10.35 39.17
CA HIS A 2 -6.09 -10.93 38.88
C HIS A 2 -6.21 -12.19 37.97
N THR A 3 -5.52 -12.17 36.86
CA THR A 3 -4.86 -13.21 36.08
C THR A 3 -5.04 -14.65 36.55
N ALA A 4 -5.91 -15.38 35.88
CA ALA A 4 -5.80 -16.81 35.72
C ALA A 4 -5.03 -17.11 34.41
N GLU A 5 -3.71 -17.02 34.42
CA GLU A 5 -2.86 -17.70 33.46
C GLU A 5 -3.03 -19.22 33.68
N ARG A 6 -3.92 -19.82 32.89
CA ARG A 6 -4.09 -21.27 32.84
C ARG A 6 -2.74 -21.88 32.46
N ARG A 7 -2.08 -22.58 33.43
CA ARG A 7 -0.96 -23.49 33.19
C ARG A 7 -1.38 -24.48 32.11
N ARG A 8 -0.88 -24.33 30.91
CA ARG A 8 -1.05 -25.31 29.83
C ARG A 8 -0.41 -26.62 30.33
N PRO A 9 -1.05 -27.78 30.24
CA PRO A 9 -0.48 -29.02 30.73
C PRO A 9 0.85 -29.31 30.05
N LEU A 10 1.87 -29.76 30.80
CA LEU A 10 3.24 -30.04 30.36
C LEU A 10 3.27 -30.90 29.10
N ASN A 11 2.34 -31.85 28.99
CA ASN A 11 2.17 -32.73 27.82
C ASN A 11 1.83 -32.01 26.51
N HIS A 12 1.14 -30.85 26.55
CA HIS A 12 0.83 -30.09 25.35
C HIS A 12 2.07 -29.35 24.82
N LEU A 13 2.87 -28.78 25.72
CA LEU A 13 4.12 -28.10 25.37
C LEU A 13 5.13 -29.06 24.77
N PHE A 14 5.25 -30.24 25.36
CA PHE A 14 6.12 -31.30 24.85
C PHE A 14 5.72 -31.76 23.45
N ARG A 15 4.42 -32.00 23.21
CA ARG A 15 3.90 -32.38 21.88
C ARG A 15 4.11 -31.28 20.82
N GLU A 16 3.95 -30.02 21.17
CA GLU A 16 4.23 -28.92 20.23
C GLU A 16 5.72 -28.83 19.87
N ASN A 17 6.60 -28.94 20.84
CA ASN A 17 8.06 -28.94 20.59
C ASN A 17 8.52 -30.15 19.80
N LEU A 18 7.97 -31.33 20.05
CA LEU A 18 8.25 -32.52 19.29
C LEU A 18 7.80 -32.41 17.84
N LYS A 19 6.62 -31.85 17.58
CA LYS A 19 6.15 -31.58 16.21
C LYS A 19 7.07 -30.63 15.47
N LYS A 20 7.53 -29.56 16.10
CA LYS A 20 8.48 -28.61 15.49
C LYS A 20 9.80 -29.32 15.15
N LEU A 21 10.34 -30.10 16.05
CA LEU A 21 11.57 -30.83 15.82
C LEU A 21 11.42 -31.82 14.66
N LEU A 22 10.32 -32.56 14.59
CA LEU A 22 10.05 -33.49 13.49
C LEU A 22 9.93 -32.77 12.13
N ILE A 23 9.24 -31.61 12.09
CA ILE A 23 9.16 -30.80 10.87
C ILE A 23 10.54 -30.26 10.48
N PHE A 24 11.33 -29.78 11.43
CA PHE A 24 12.68 -29.30 11.18
C PHE A 24 13.55 -30.41 10.58
N ILE A 25 13.55 -31.60 11.17
CA ILE A 25 14.29 -32.76 10.66
C ILE A 25 13.81 -33.16 9.26
N LEU A 26 12.48 -33.17 9.03
CA LEU A 26 11.92 -33.48 7.72
C LEU A 26 12.38 -32.46 6.64
N VAL A 27 12.37 -31.17 6.94
CA VAL A 27 12.84 -30.15 6.01
C VAL A 27 14.33 -30.28 5.75
N CYS A 28 15.14 -30.55 6.77
CA CYS A 28 16.57 -30.83 6.59
C CYS A 28 16.81 -32.05 5.68
N MET A 29 16.08 -33.12 5.87
CA MET A 29 16.20 -34.35 5.05
C MET A 29 15.76 -34.07 3.60
N LEU A 30 14.67 -33.35 3.40
CA LEU A 30 14.19 -32.96 2.07
C LEU A 30 15.19 -32.05 1.35
N SER A 31 15.75 -31.04 2.05
CA SER A 31 16.76 -30.15 1.51
C SER A 31 18.05 -30.86 1.11
N LEU A 32 18.52 -31.78 1.95
CA LEU A 32 19.69 -32.61 1.66
C LEU A 32 19.41 -33.58 0.50
N GLY A 33 18.22 -34.17 0.44
CA GLY A 33 17.79 -35.03 -0.67
C GLY A 33 17.73 -34.30 -2.00
N ALA A 34 17.16 -33.10 -1.98
CA ALA A 34 17.11 -32.21 -3.16
C ALA A 34 18.54 -31.83 -3.62
N PHE A 35 19.42 -31.48 -2.70
CA PHE A 35 20.82 -31.20 -3.02
C PHE A 35 21.55 -32.46 -3.58
N PHE A 36 21.33 -33.62 -3.01
CA PHE A 36 21.90 -34.87 -3.53
C PHE A 36 21.45 -35.15 -4.97
N CYS A 37 20.19 -34.86 -5.28
CA CYS A 37 19.67 -34.97 -6.65
C CYS A 37 20.39 -33.98 -7.58
N LEU A 38 20.52 -32.69 -7.19
CA LEU A 38 21.30 -31.71 -7.96
C LEU A 38 22.76 -32.16 -8.13
N TYR A 39 23.39 -32.59 -7.06
CA TYR A 39 24.79 -33.08 -7.08
C TYR A 39 25.00 -34.22 -8.05
N SER A 40 24.03 -35.14 -8.16
CA SER A 40 24.13 -36.32 -9.03
C SER A 40 23.81 -36.04 -10.52
N HIS A 41 22.93 -35.05 -10.80
CA HIS A 41 22.39 -34.88 -12.15
C HIS A 41 22.72 -33.51 -12.77
N ASP A 42 23.02 -32.48 -11.99
CA ASP A 42 23.27 -31.12 -12.43
C ASP A 42 24.62 -30.60 -11.87
N ASN A 43 25.69 -31.35 -12.06
CA ASN A 43 26.99 -31.00 -11.52
C ASN A 43 28.11 -31.33 -12.50
N LYS A 44 28.87 -30.29 -12.90
CA LYS A 44 30.00 -30.42 -13.81
C LYS A 44 31.10 -31.36 -13.33
N TYR A 45 31.34 -31.42 -12.00
CA TYR A 45 32.36 -32.27 -11.42
C TYR A 45 31.99 -33.77 -11.44
N THR A 46 30.72 -34.12 -11.39
CA THR A 46 30.27 -35.52 -11.53
C THR A 46 30.13 -35.96 -12.98
N ALA A 47 29.85 -35.02 -13.88
CA ALA A 47 29.71 -35.23 -15.33
C ALA A 47 31.05 -35.03 -16.09
N ARG A 48 32.17 -35.04 -15.38
CA ARG A 48 33.51 -34.78 -15.94
C ARG A 48 33.97 -35.83 -16.95
N SER A 49 34.81 -35.42 -17.87
CA SER A 49 35.58 -36.29 -18.75
C SER A 49 36.70 -36.97 -17.94
N VAL A 50 37.03 -38.18 -18.29
CA VAL A 50 38.06 -38.96 -17.54
C VAL A 50 39.43 -38.69 -18.20
N SER A 51 40.40 -38.26 -17.37
CA SER A 51 41.79 -38.17 -17.76
C SER A 51 42.52 -39.50 -17.55
N ASP A 52 43.39 -39.86 -18.48
CA ASP A 52 44.28 -41.02 -18.33
C ASP A 52 45.45 -40.69 -17.36
N ARG A 53 46.27 -41.71 -17.06
CA ARG A 53 47.45 -41.56 -16.17
C ARG A 53 48.53 -40.61 -16.73
N ASN A 54 48.46 -40.28 -18.03
CA ASN A 54 49.39 -39.36 -18.70
C ASN A 54 48.87 -37.93 -18.80
N GLY A 55 47.75 -37.62 -18.12
CA GLY A 55 47.12 -36.29 -18.11
C GLY A 55 46.42 -35.95 -19.47
N ILE A 56 46.08 -36.96 -20.28
CA ILE A 56 45.34 -36.77 -21.51
C ILE A 56 43.84 -37.00 -21.21
N THR A 57 43.03 -36.02 -21.52
CA THR A 57 41.58 -36.12 -21.32
C THR A 57 40.90 -36.68 -22.57
N GLY A 58 40.23 -37.85 -22.39
CA GLY A 58 39.50 -38.50 -23.48
C GLY A 58 38.14 -37.88 -23.74
N LEU A 59 37.87 -37.68 -25.03
CA LEU A 59 36.57 -37.20 -25.54
C LEU A 59 36.06 -38.25 -26.54
N ASP A 60 34.79 -38.62 -26.46
CA ASP A 60 34.15 -39.55 -27.42
C ASP A 60 33.23 -38.77 -28.35
N SER A 61 33.57 -38.81 -29.67
CA SER A 61 32.82 -38.11 -30.70
C SER A 61 31.34 -38.53 -30.76
N ASP A 62 31.05 -39.80 -30.54
CA ASP A 62 29.68 -40.32 -30.53
C ASP A 62 28.84 -39.73 -29.38
N THR A 63 29.44 -39.59 -28.22
CA THR A 63 28.78 -39.00 -27.04
C THR A 63 28.52 -37.53 -27.24
N LEU A 64 29.50 -36.77 -27.80
CA LEU A 64 29.34 -35.35 -28.12
C LEU A 64 28.25 -35.13 -29.16
N ASN A 65 28.24 -35.96 -30.25
CA ASN A 65 27.25 -35.86 -31.33
C ASN A 65 25.83 -36.26 -30.89
N LYS A 66 25.69 -37.06 -29.83
CA LYS A 66 24.40 -37.39 -29.19
C LYS A 66 23.85 -36.25 -28.29
N GLY A 67 24.50 -35.10 -28.30
CA GLY A 67 24.03 -33.91 -27.54
C GLY A 67 24.45 -33.86 -26.10
N LYS A 68 25.49 -34.56 -25.69
CA LYS A 68 26.11 -34.47 -24.36
C LYS A 68 27.33 -33.58 -24.40
N ALA A 69 27.46 -32.68 -23.42
CA ALA A 69 28.67 -31.91 -23.21
C ALA A 69 29.68 -32.68 -22.35
N ALA A 70 30.96 -32.52 -22.67
CA ALA A 70 32.07 -33.02 -21.85
C ALA A 70 32.65 -31.86 -21.02
N PHE A 71 32.86 -32.09 -19.70
CA PHE A 71 33.39 -31.04 -18.79
C PHE A 71 34.86 -31.31 -18.50
N LEU A 72 35.70 -30.31 -18.81
CA LEU A 72 37.17 -30.41 -18.74
C LEU A 72 37.62 -30.03 -17.32
N VAL A 73 37.48 -30.96 -16.37
CA VAL A 73 37.78 -30.72 -14.95
C VAL A 73 39.22 -31.06 -14.65
N GLU A 74 39.69 -32.25 -15.02
CA GLU A 74 40.99 -32.85 -14.62
C GLU A 74 41.98 -32.80 -15.76
N GLY A 75 43.25 -33.12 -15.45
CA GLY A 75 44.32 -33.26 -16.44
C GLY A 75 45.05 -31.99 -16.84
N TRP A 76 44.79 -30.89 -16.16
CA TRP A 76 45.41 -29.61 -16.43
C TRP A 76 46.80 -29.44 -15.88
N ASP A 77 47.73 -28.99 -16.72
CA ASP A 77 49.04 -28.50 -16.33
C ASP A 77 48.98 -26.96 -16.19
N LEU A 78 49.17 -26.49 -14.96
CA LEU A 78 49.18 -25.05 -14.63
C LEU A 78 50.61 -24.52 -14.52
N TYR A 79 50.92 -23.48 -15.24
CA TYR A 79 52.18 -22.74 -15.18
C TYR A 79 51.97 -21.34 -14.61
N PRO A 80 52.07 -21.20 -13.28
CA PRO A 80 51.81 -19.90 -12.66
C PRO A 80 52.95 -18.92 -12.92
N GLY A 81 52.61 -17.64 -13.19
CA GLY A 81 53.56 -16.58 -13.44
C GLY A 81 54.17 -16.57 -14.82
N VAL A 82 53.84 -17.48 -15.73
CA VAL A 82 54.44 -17.64 -17.05
C VAL A 82 53.34 -17.72 -18.14
N LEU A 83 53.57 -17.02 -19.27
CA LEU A 83 52.83 -17.22 -20.51
C LEU A 83 53.70 -18.02 -21.45
N LEU A 84 53.42 -19.31 -21.57
CA LEU A 84 54.13 -20.21 -22.50
C LEU A 84 53.79 -19.88 -23.95
N PRO A 85 54.74 -19.97 -24.90
CA PRO A 85 54.43 -19.88 -26.31
C PRO A 85 53.34 -20.93 -26.67
N PRO A 86 52.27 -20.59 -27.42
CA PRO A 86 51.16 -21.50 -27.68
C PRO A 86 51.55 -22.77 -28.47
N SER A 87 52.70 -22.75 -29.14
CA SER A 87 53.30 -23.89 -29.85
C SER A 87 54.23 -24.75 -28.98
N GLU A 88 54.59 -24.30 -27.79
CA GLU A 88 55.49 -24.99 -26.89
C GLU A 88 54.73 -25.44 -25.67
N THR A 89 54.45 -26.73 -25.59
CA THR A 89 53.69 -27.31 -24.45
C THR A 89 54.52 -27.58 -23.21
N HIS A 90 55.87 -27.58 -23.35
CA HIS A 90 56.83 -27.74 -22.27
C HIS A 90 58.03 -26.83 -22.46
N GLN A 91 58.39 -26.09 -21.42
CA GLN A 91 59.56 -25.27 -21.38
C GLN A 91 60.56 -25.85 -20.33
N ASN A 92 61.83 -26.09 -20.78
CA ASN A 92 62.87 -26.58 -19.87
C ASN A 92 63.10 -25.55 -18.72
N GLY A 93 62.94 -26.02 -17.47
CA GLY A 93 63.15 -25.17 -16.27
C GLY A 93 61.89 -24.55 -15.67
N VAL A 94 60.69 -24.72 -16.29
CA VAL A 94 59.40 -24.29 -15.70
C VAL A 94 58.64 -25.55 -15.28
N ASN A 95 58.39 -25.68 -13.95
CA ASN A 95 57.66 -26.82 -13.43
C ASN A 95 56.13 -26.58 -13.56
N ALA A 96 55.47 -27.51 -14.23
CA ALA A 96 54.02 -27.56 -14.26
C ALA A 96 53.47 -27.99 -12.87
N VAL A 97 52.38 -27.38 -12.48
CA VAL A 97 51.59 -27.86 -11.34
C VAL A 97 50.37 -28.59 -11.86
N GLN A 98 50.35 -29.91 -11.68
CA GLN A 98 49.14 -30.68 -12.05
C GLN A 98 47.98 -30.29 -11.18
N THR A 99 46.85 -29.95 -11.78
CA THR A 99 45.68 -29.41 -11.08
C THR A 99 44.37 -29.84 -11.74
N PHE A 100 43.29 -29.64 -11.02
CA PHE A 100 41.96 -29.66 -11.58
C PHE A 100 41.35 -28.26 -11.49
N ILE A 101 40.44 -27.91 -12.40
CA ILE A 101 39.79 -26.60 -12.40
C ILE A 101 38.96 -26.42 -11.12
N GLY A 102 39.11 -25.27 -10.46
CA GLY A 102 38.53 -24.96 -9.16
C GLY A 102 39.44 -25.21 -7.96
N GLN A 103 40.54 -25.97 -8.12
CA GLN A 103 41.49 -26.21 -7.02
C GLN A 103 42.12 -24.92 -6.48
N TYR A 104 42.45 -24.01 -7.35
CA TYR A 104 43.05 -22.73 -7.05
C TYR A 104 42.15 -21.59 -7.55
N PRO A 105 41.34 -20.95 -6.67
CA PRO A 105 40.45 -19.87 -7.07
C PRO A 105 41.19 -18.54 -7.33
N THR A 106 42.48 -18.47 -6.96
CA THR A 106 43.33 -17.31 -7.15
C THR A 106 44.78 -17.71 -7.37
N PHE A 107 45.62 -16.81 -7.93
CA PHE A 107 47.07 -17.03 -8.05
C PHE A 107 47.82 -16.83 -6.74
N ALA A 108 47.17 -16.40 -5.66
CA ALA A 108 47.77 -16.09 -4.38
C ALA A 108 48.66 -17.24 -3.80
N PRO A 109 48.33 -18.53 -3.93
CA PRO A 109 49.20 -19.63 -3.44
C PRO A 109 50.57 -19.70 -4.16
N PHE A 110 50.66 -19.12 -5.35
CA PHE A 110 51.88 -19.16 -6.16
C PHE A 110 52.66 -17.86 -6.10
N GLN A 111 52.15 -16.86 -5.37
CA GLN A 111 52.80 -15.53 -5.24
C GLN A 111 53.38 -15.35 -3.85
N ALA A 112 54.66 -14.86 -3.76
CA ALA A 112 55.32 -14.60 -2.49
C ALA A 112 54.56 -13.60 -1.59
N ASN A 113 53.88 -12.64 -2.22
CA ASN A 113 53.05 -11.61 -1.57
C ASN A 113 51.57 -12.01 -1.39
N GLN A 114 51.23 -13.25 -1.69
CA GLN A 114 49.86 -13.79 -1.63
C GLN A 114 48.84 -12.94 -2.45
N SER A 115 49.29 -12.29 -3.50
CA SER A 115 48.43 -11.48 -4.38
C SER A 115 47.66 -12.37 -5.37
N PRO A 116 46.40 -12.09 -5.67
CA PRO A 116 45.67 -12.73 -6.75
C PRO A 116 46.12 -12.23 -8.15
N TYR A 117 46.98 -11.22 -8.21
CA TYR A 117 47.42 -10.61 -9.46
C TYR A 117 48.59 -11.38 -10.09
N GLY A 118 48.56 -11.48 -11.42
CA GLY A 118 49.59 -12.15 -12.17
C GLY A 118 49.05 -12.75 -13.48
N VAL A 119 49.88 -13.59 -14.05
CA VAL A 119 49.59 -14.33 -15.29
C VAL A 119 49.71 -15.83 -15.04
N ALA A 120 49.07 -16.63 -15.85
CA ALA A 120 49.26 -18.07 -15.84
C ALA A 120 48.89 -18.68 -17.20
N THR A 121 49.52 -19.83 -17.49
CA THR A 121 49.14 -20.69 -18.61
C THR A 121 48.51 -21.96 -18.07
N TYR A 122 47.35 -22.31 -18.56
CA TYR A 122 46.70 -23.60 -18.40
C TYR A 122 46.86 -24.39 -19.69
N HIS A 123 47.35 -25.61 -19.59
CA HIS A 123 47.52 -26.49 -20.71
C HIS A 123 46.81 -27.84 -20.46
N LEU A 124 46.07 -28.32 -21.47
CA LEU A 124 45.36 -29.58 -21.46
C LEU A 124 45.51 -30.31 -22.77
N ARG A 125 45.82 -31.57 -22.73
CA ARG A 125 45.81 -32.42 -23.92
C ARG A 125 44.48 -33.17 -24.00
N LEU A 126 43.80 -33.00 -25.12
CA LEU A 126 42.54 -33.66 -25.44
C LEU A 126 42.80 -34.76 -26.46
N ARG A 127 42.26 -35.95 -26.23
CA ARG A 127 42.23 -37.04 -27.23
C ARG A 127 40.79 -37.27 -27.64
N LEU A 128 40.52 -37.02 -28.94
CA LEU A 128 39.25 -37.37 -29.53
C LEU A 128 39.26 -38.82 -29.99
N ASP A 129 38.41 -39.66 -29.42
CA ASP A 129 38.14 -41.01 -29.86
C ASP A 129 36.96 -40.96 -30.85
N GLY A 130 37.20 -41.31 -32.14
CA GLY A 130 36.22 -41.26 -33.23
C GLY A 130 36.59 -40.31 -34.35
N ASP A 131 35.59 -39.81 -35.10
CA ASP A 131 35.81 -38.98 -36.27
C ASP A 131 36.21 -37.54 -35.90
N PRO A 132 37.21 -36.95 -36.62
CA PRO A 132 37.53 -35.52 -36.45
C PRO A 132 36.34 -34.62 -36.74
N GLY A 133 36.28 -33.50 -35.99
CA GLY A 133 35.17 -32.55 -36.19
C GLY A 133 35.38 -31.22 -35.49
N THR A 134 34.55 -30.27 -35.89
CA THR A 134 34.48 -28.95 -35.21
C THR A 134 33.48 -29.00 -34.07
N TYR A 135 33.93 -28.69 -32.90
CA TYR A 135 33.15 -28.64 -31.67
C TYR A 135 33.21 -27.22 -31.07
N THR A 136 32.31 -26.91 -30.19
CA THR A 136 32.26 -25.60 -29.49
C THR A 136 32.75 -25.77 -28.06
N LEU A 137 33.73 -24.93 -27.68
CA LEU A 137 34.22 -24.76 -26.33
C LEU A 137 33.45 -23.63 -25.66
N LEU A 138 32.87 -23.88 -24.48
CA LEU A 138 32.39 -22.89 -23.53
C LEU A 138 33.40 -22.77 -22.42
N LEU A 139 33.98 -21.58 -22.26
CA LEU A 139 34.86 -21.23 -21.15
C LEU A 139 34.16 -20.21 -20.27
N PRO A 140 33.60 -20.62 -19.10
CA PRO A 140 32.91 -19.71 -18.23
C PRO A 140 33.86 -18.75 -17.53
N GLU A 141 33.48 -17.51 -17.38
CA GLU A 141 34.06 -16.47 -16.50
C GLU A 141 35.55 -16.63 -16.19
N VAL A 142 36.44 -16.29 -17.09
CA VAL A 142 37.88 -16.24 -16.77
C VAL A 142 38.24 -14.89 -16.17
N PHE A 143 38.92 -14.92 -15.04
CA PHE A 143 39.30 -13.71 -14.30
C PHE A 143 40.75 -13.31 -14.61
N SER A 144 41.05 -12.16 -15.30
CA SER A 144 40.10 -11.15 -15.86
C SER A 144 40.28 -11.00 -17.37
N ALA A 145 41.35 -11.50 -17.94
CA ALA A 145 41.60 -11.53 -19.40
C ALA A 145 42.10 -12.91 -19.77
N SER A 146 41.71 -13.40 -20.94
CA SER A 146 42.07 -14.75 -21.43
C SER A 146 42.26 -14.78 -22.94
N GLU A 147 43.17 -15.63 -23.37
CA GLU A 147 43.39 -15.99 -24.76
C GLU A 147 43.46 -17.50 -24.86
N VAL A 148 42.70 -18.07 -25.80
CA VAL A 148 42.58 -19.51 -26.03
C VAL A 148 43.26 -19.89 -27.33
N TYR A 149 44.11 -20.90 -27.27
CA TYR A 149 44.84 -21.44 -28.40
C TYR A 149 44.55 -22.95 -28.53
N VAL A 150 44.40 -23.43 -29.75
CA VAL A 150 44.22 -24.83 -30.08
C VAL A 150 45.31 -25.23 -31.09
N ASN A 151 46.16 -26.20 -30.74
CA ASN A 151 47.32 -26.60 -31.55
C ASN A 151 48.17 -25.40 -31.99
N GLY A 152 48.38 -24.44 -31.07
CA GLY A 152 49.15 -23.23 -31.33
C GLY A 152 48.46 -22.12 -32.11
N LYS A 153 47.24 -22.33 -32.59
CA LYS A 153 46.44 -21.33 -33.31
C LYS A 153 45.46 -20.63 -32.39
N PRO A 154 45.26 -19.32 -32.50
CA PRO A 154 44.30 -18.60 -31.69
C PRO A 154 42.88 -19.05 -32.06
N ALA A 155 42.08 -19.45 -31.05
CA ALA A 155 40.69 -19.86 -31.18
C ALA A 155 39.70 -18.83 -30.63
N GLY A 156 40.12 -18.03 -29.62
CA GLY A 156 39.25 -17.01 -29.04
C GLY A 156 39.90 -16.31 -27.84
N GLY A 157 39.15 -15.41 -27.21
CA GLY A 157 39.65 -14.71 -26.04
C GLY A 157 38.62 -13.75 -25.44
N SER A 158 38.87 -13.32 -24.21
CA SER A 158 38.10 -12.29 -23.52
C SER A 158 39.02 -11.25 -22.92
N GLY A 159 38.85 -9.97 -23.26
CA GLY A 159 39.77 -8.91 -22.90
C GLY A 159 41.06 -8.98 -23.73
N SER A 160 42.19 -8.51 -23.20
CA SER A 160 43.53 -8.59 -23.80
C SER A 160 44.58 -8.71 -22.70
N ILE A 161 45.56 -9.57 -22.93
CA ILE A 161 46.65 -9.76 -21.99
C ILE A 161 47.75 -8.68 -22.17
N SER A 162 48.04 -8.32 -23.41
CA SER A 162 49.04 -7.29 -23.74
C SER A 162 48.59 -6.41 -24.93
N PRO A 163 48.28 -5.11 -24.75
CA PRO A 163 48.15 -4.43 -23.44
C PRO A 163 46.99 -4.97 -22.59
N TYR A 164 47.16 -5.01 -21.28
CA TYR A 164 46.15 -5.58 -20.40
C TYR A 164 44.82 -4.79 -20.45
N LYS A 165 43.74 -5.47 -20.80
CA LYS A 165 42.36 -4.96 -20.75
C LYS A 165 41.45 -6.02 -20.14
N PRO A 166 40.97 -5.82 -18.90
CA PRO A 166 40.11 -6.80 -18.24
C PRO A 166 38.75 -6.90 -18.94
N CYS A 167 38.29 -8.12 -19.12
CA CYS A 167 36.92 -8.41 -19.57
C CYS A 167 36.52 -9.77 -19.02
N ILE A 168 35.50 -9.83 -18.19
CA ILE A 168 34.98 -11.07 -17.61
C ILE A 168 33.67 -11.37 -18.30
N ARG A 169 33.65 -12.49 -19.06
CA ARG A 169 32.47 -13.00 -19.76
C ARG A 169 32.62 -14.47 -20.04
N ASP A 170 31.51 -15.15 -20.32
CA ASP A 170 31.52 -16.47 -20.89
C ASP A 170 32.05 -16.40 -22.33
N LEU A 171 33.13 -17.15 -22.63
CA LEU A 171 33.69 -17.25 -23.94
C LEU A 171 33.14 -18.50 -24.62
N VAL A 172 32.55 -18.33 -25.82
CA VAL A 172 32.11 -19.41 -26.68
C VAL A 172 32.94 -19.31 -27.97
N CYS A 173 33.69 -20.37 -28.32
CA CYS A 173 34.48 -20.42 -29.53
C CYS A 173 34.49 -21.83 -30.11
N ASP A 174 34.61 -21.91 -31.46
CA ASP A 174 34.71 -23.20 -32.14
C ASP A 174 36.15 -23.66 -32.13
N ILE A 175 36.34 -24.96 -31.92
CA ILE A 175 37.63 -25.65 -31.87
C ILE A 175 37.58 -26.89 -32.76
N ASP A 176 38.64 -27.10 -33.56
CA ASP A 176 38.80 -28.31 -34.35
C ASP A 176 39.52 -29.37 -33.53
N LEU A 177 38.88 -30.52 -33.35
CA LEU A 177 39.43 -31.66 -32.63
C LEU A 177 39.76 -32.77 -33.63
N ASP A 178 41.04 -33.20 -33.63
CA ASP A 178 41.53 -34.27 -34.48
C ASP A 178 42.63 -35.08 -33.71
N GLY A 179 42.32 -36.29 -33.34
CA GLY A 179 43.24 -37.15 -32.56
C GLY A 179 43.64 -36.52 -31.22
N ILE A 180 44.91 -36.16 -31.08
CA ILE A 180 45.43 -35.44 -29.91
C ILE A 180 45.51 -33.97 -30.21
N THR A 181 44.84 -33.18 -29.42
CA THR A 181 44.72 -31.71 -29.56
C THR A 181 45.22 -31.01 -28.31
N ASP A 182 46.13 -30.06 -28.45
CA ASP A 182 46.63 -29.23 -27.38
C ASP A 182 45.71 -27.97 -27.19
N LEU A 183 45.12 -27.86 -26.02
CA LEU A 183 44.36 -26.70 -25.60
C LEU A 183 45.18 -25.87 -24.60
N VAL A 184 45.49 -24.64 -24.96
CA VAL A 184 46.23 -23.70 -24.12
C VAL A 184 45.39 -22.51 -23.82
N ILE A 185 45.29 -22.14 -22.55
CA ILE A 185 44.58 -20.96 -22.09
C ILE A 185 45.55 -20.06 -21.35
N HIS A 186 45.84 -18.91 -21.90
CA HIS A 186 46.54 -17.83 -21.23
C HIS A 186 45.57 -17.00 -20.40
N THR A 187 45.97 -16.63 -19.20
CA THR A 187 45.15 -15.80 -18.33
C THR A 187 46.01 -14.71 -17.70
N ALA A 188 45.43 -13.53 -17.53
CA ALA A 188 46.03 -12.41 -16.79
C ALA A 188 44.99 -11.74 -15.90
N ASN A 189 45.41 -11.47 -14.66
CA ASN A 189 44.57 -10.75 -13.71
C ASN A 189 45.41 -9.69 -12.97
N TYR A 190 44.99 -8.39 -13.07
CA TYR A 190 45.53 -7.28 -12.30
C TYR A 190 44.44 -6.38 -11.70
N THR A 191 43.17 -6.83 -11.77
CA THR A 191 42.02 -5.98 -11.36
C THR A 191 40.99 -6.69 -10.48
N HIS A 192 40.95 -8.02 -10.51
CA HIS A 192 39.92 -8.79 -9.80
C HIS A 192 40.51 -9.60 -8.64
N TYR A 193 39.68 -9.89 -7.62
CA TYR A 193 40.09 -10.66 -6.45
C TYR A 193 40.08 -12.20 -6.69
N TYR A 194 39.41 -12.72 -7.72
CA TYR A 194 39.60 -14.06 -8.26
C TYR A 194 40.56 -14.02 -9.43
N SER A 195 41.16 -15.16 -9.81
CA SER A 195 42.14 -15.23 -10.89
C SER A 195 42.07 -16.52 -11.66
N GLY A 196 42.29 -16.44 -12.99
CA GLY A 196 42.42 -17.57 -13.86
C GLY A 196 41.11 -18.29 -14.14
N VAL A 197 41.22 -19.58 -14.49
CA VAL A 197 40.09 -20.47 -14.81
C VAL A 197 39.57 -21.11 -13.54
N THR A 198 38.43 -20.63 -13.02
CA THR A 198 37.83 -21.12 -11.79
C THR A 198 36.72 -22.12 -12.02
N TYR A 199 36.09 -22.06 -13.18
CA TYR A 199 34.94 -22.92 -13.53
C TYR A 199 35.29 -23.88 -14.66
N PRO A 200 34.89 -25.18 -14.60
CA PRO A 200 35.21 -26.15 -15.60
C PRO A 200 34.69 -25.79 -16.99
N PRO A 201 35.56 -25.71 -18.00
CA PRO A 201 35.14 -25.56 -19.38
C PRO A 201 34.32 -26.74 -19.87
N ALA A 202 33.43 -26.48 -20.85
CA ALA A 202 32.62 -27.51 -21.48
C ALA A 202 32.90 -27.57 -22.98
N VAL A 203 32.94 -28.79 -23.53
CA VAL A 203 33.07 -29.05 -24.99
C VAL A 203 31.86 -29.84 -25.46
N GLY A 204 31.30 -29.46 -26.57
CA GLY A 204 30.15 -30.14 -27.19
C GLY A 204 29.86 -29.64 -28.58
N THR A 205 28.78 -30.13 -29.19
CA THR A 205 28.30 -29.53 -30.44
C THR A 205 27.78 -28.12 -30.16
N ALA A 206 27.81 -27.23 -31.14
CA ALA A 206 27.28 -25.86 -31.01
C ALA A 206 25.84 -25.86 -30.49
N GLN A 207 25.00 -26.76 -30.97
CA GLN A 207 23.62 -26.90 -30.53
C GLN A 207 23.55 -27.27 -29.02
N THR A 208 24.38 -28.19 -28.56
CA THR A 208 24.42 -28.61 -27.14
C THR A 208 24.82 -27.46 -26.24
N ILE A 209 25.89 -26.76 -26.58
CA ILE A 209 26.41 -25.62 -25.78
C ILE A 209 25.39 -24.47 -25.73
N HIS A 210 24.82 -24.07 -26.88
CA HIS A 210 23.82 -23.03 -26.93
C HIS A 210 22.53 -23.42 -26.20
N THR A 211 22.12 -24.69 -26.28
CA THR A 211 20.97 -25.19 -25.50
C THR A 211 21.24 -25.12 -23.98
N MET A 212 22.44 -25.49 -23.54
CA MET A 212 22.85 -25.42 -22.15
C MET A 212 22.81 -23.99 -21.62
N ILE A 213 23.38 -23.04 -22.36
CA ILE A 213 23.32 -21.60 -22.02
C ILE A 213 21.87 -21.09 -21.96
N SER A 214 21.06 -21.46 -22.97
CA SER A 214 19.67 -21.01 -23.08
C SER A 214 18.81 -21.50 -21.92
N ILE A 215 18.94 -22.79 -21.53
CA ILE A 215 18.21 -23.35 -20.38
C ILE A 215 18.60 -22.60 -19.11
N ARG A 216 19.90 -22.38 -18.87
CA ARG A 216 20.38 -21.62 -17.71
C ARG A 216 19.76 -20.21 -17.69
N MET A 217 19.79 -19.49 -18.81
CA MET A 217 19.20 -18.15 -18.92
C MET A 217 17.70 -18.12 -18.65
N ILE A 218 16.96 -19.11 -19.16
CA ILE A 218 15.50 -19.23 -18.91
C ILE A 218 15.22 -19.44 -17.42
N ILE A 219 15.98 -20.31 -16.76
CA ILE A 219 15.83 -20.57 -15.31
C ILE A 219 16.07 -19.28 -14.52
N TYR A 220 17.21 -18.60 -14.76
CA TYR A 220 17.54 -17.35 -14.05
C TYR A 220 16.54 -16.23 -14.34
N ALA A 221 16.06 -16.09 -15.59
CA ALA A 221 15.04 -15.12 -15.95
C ALA A 221 13.71 -15.37 -15.20
N PHE A 222 13.28 -16.64 -15.12
CA PHE A 222 12.07 -17.01 -14.39
C PHE A 222 12.20 -16.70 -12.90
N LEU A 223 13.32 -17.06 -12.28
CA LEU A 223 13.57 -16.81 -10.86
C LEU A 223 13.62 -15.29 -10.56
N ALA A 224 14.28 -14.52 -11.42
CA ALA A 224 14.37 -13.07 -11.29
C ALA A 224 13.00 -12.39 -11.45
N ALA A 225 12.27 -12.71 -12.51
CA ALA A 225 10.98 -12.10 -12.81
C ALA A 225 9.94 -12.41 -11.72
N SER A 226 9.86 -13.68 -11.27
CA SER A 226 8.94 -14.07 -10.20
C SER A 226 9.27 -13.39 -8.86
N SER A 227 10.56 -13.27 -8.52
CA SER A 227 10.99 -12.59 -7.30
C SER A 227 10.76 -11.07 -7.37
N LEU A 228 10.94 -10.46 -8.54
CA LEU A 228 10.61 -9.04 -8.75
C LEU A 228 9.11 -8.78 -8.56
N ALA A 229 8.25 -9.67 -9.08
CA ALA A 229 6.80 -9.58 -8.86
C ALA A 229 6.45 -9.64 -7.37
N VAL A 230 7.11 -10.52 -6.59
CA VAL A 230 6.97 -10.59 -5.12
C VAL A 230 7.41 -9.28 -4.45
N ALA A 231 8.53 -8.70 -4.89
CA ALA A 231 9.01 -7.43 -4.36
C ALA A 231 8.00 -6.30 -4.60
N LEU A 232 7.50 -6.17 -5.83
CA LEU A 232 6.49 -5.17 -6.20
C LEU A 232 5.19 -5.35 -5.41
N PHE A 233 4.69 -6.59 -5.28
CA PHE A 233 3.53 -6.90 -4.45
C PHE A 233 3.75 -6.49 -2.99
N SER A 234 4.93 -6.78 -2.43
CA SER A 234 5.27 -6.44 -1.05
C SER A 234 5.32 -4.92 -0.80
N VAL A 235 5.86 -4.16 -1.77
CA VAL A 235 5.83 -2.69 -1.73
C VAL A 235 4.41 -2.16 -1.84
N ALA A 236 3.57 -2.72 -2.72
CA ALA A 236 2.18 -2.32 -2.86
C ALA A 236 1.38 -2.54 -1.56
N VAL A 237 1.57 -3.70 -0.90
CA VAL A 237 0.96 -3.98 0.42
C VAL A 237 1.45 -2.97 1.47
N TRP A 238 2.75 -2.68 1.52
CA TRP A 238 3.29 -1.66 2.44
C TRP A 238 2.67 -0.28 2.19
N ALA A 239 2.53 0.13 0.93
CA ALA A 239 1.93 1.42 0.57
C ALA A 239 0.45 1.49 0.95
N GLY A 240 -0.31 0.40 0.76
CA GLY A 240 -1.72 0.32 1.12
C GLY A 240 -2.00 0.30 2.63
N THR A 241 -1.04 -0.18 3.45
CA THR A 241 -1.19 -0.27 4.91
C THR A 241 -0.69 0.97 5.67
N ARG A 242 -0.28 2.03 4.96
CA ARG A 242 0.39 3.23 5.49
C ARG A 242 -0.41 4.01 6.55
N THR A 243 -1.71 3.84 6.61
CA THR A 243 -2.63 4.61 7.47
C THR A 243 -2.79 4.08 8.90
N SER A 244 -2.44 2.82 9.21
CA SER A 244 -2.79 2.22 10.51
C SER A 244 -1.62 1.92 11.47
N ARG A 245 -0.48 1.51 10.99
CA ARG A 245 0.82 1.33 11.66
C ARG A 245 1.80 0.90 10.59
N ARG A 246 2.91 1.62 10.39
CA ARG A 246 3.95 1.28 9.41
C ARG A 246 4.35 -0.19 9.56
N ASP A 247 3.85 -1.03 8.67
CA ASP A 247 4.22 -2.44 8.64
C ASP A 247 5.59 -2.60 7.98
N SER A 248 6.65 -2.42 8.80
CA SER A 248 8.03 -2.58 8.35
C SER A 248 8.32 -3.99 7.81
N LEU A 249 7.51 -4.98 8.16
CA LEU A 249 7.69 -6.36 7.73
C LEU A 249 7.57 -6.51 6.21
N SER A 250 6.58 -5.84 5.58
CA SER A 250 6.42 -5.87 4.12
C SER A 250 7.61 -5.29 3.37
N LEU A 251 8.29 -4.30 3.95
CA LEU A 251 9.54 -3.76 3.39
C LEU A 251 10.70 -4.75 3.49
N TRP A 252 10.81 -5.51 4.58
CA TRP A 252 11.81 -6.57 4.71
C TRP A 252 11.59 -7.70 3.71
N PHE A 253 10.33 -8.06 3.41
CA PHE A 253 9.99 -8.98 2.34
C PHE A 253 10.41 -8.46 0.96
N ALA A 254 10.11 -7.20 0.67
CA ALA A 254 10.55 -6.56 -0.57
C ALA A 254 12.08 -6.53 -0.66
N GLY A 255 12.76 -6.17 0.45
CA GLY A 255 14.22 -6.15 0.53
C GLY A 255 14.85 -7.51 0.27
N LEU A 256 14.28 -8.58 0.83
CA LEU A 256 14.74 -9.96 0.58
C LEU A 256 14.60 -10.33 -0.92
N ALA A 257 13.44 -10.07 -1.52
CA ALA A 257 13.19 -10.40 -2.92
C ALA A 257 14.08 -9.59 -3.87
N VAL A 258 14.28 -8.29 -3.60
CA VAL A 258 15.20 -7.44 -4.39
C VAL A 258 16.65 -7.92 -4.23
N SER A 259 17.09 -8.24 -3.00
CA SER A 259 18.45 -8.76 -2.75
C SER A 259 18.67 -10.07 -3.51
N PHE A 260 17.65 -10.94 -3.57
CA PHE A 260 17.74 -12.16 -4.35
C PHE A 260 17.86 -11.87 -5.86
N VAL A 261 17.04 -10.96 -6.41
CA VAL A 261 17.14 -10.56 -7.83
C VAL A 261 18.53 -10.01 -8.15
N LEU A 262 19.06 -9.10 -7.33
CA LEU A 262 20.39 -8.53 -7.56
C LEU A 262 21.49 -9.60 -7.56
N ARG A 263 21.37 -10.61 -6.68
CA ARG A 263 22.32 -11.71 -6.63
C ARG A 263 22.32 -12.57 -7.88
N ILE A 264 21.15 -12.88 -8.45
CA ILE A 264 21.03 -13.81 -9.59
C ILE A 264 21.12 -13.16 -10.96
N LEU A 265 21.41 -11.86 -11.03
CA LEU A 265 21.51 -11.12 -12.30
C LEU A 265 22.84 -11.38 -13.04
N TYR A 266 23.86 -11.95 -12.38
CA TYR A 266 25.19 -12.12 -12.94
C TYR A 266 25.26 -12.86 -14.28
N PRO A 267 24.46 -13.94 -14.59
CA PRO A 267 24.57 -14.61 -15.88
C PRO A 267 24.20 -13.72 -17.06
N PHE A 268 23.28 -12.76 -16.83
CA PHE A 268 22.90 -11.78 -17.87
C PHE A 268 23.98 -10.71 -18.05
N LEU A 269 24.66 -10.33 -16.97
CA LEU A 269 25.72 -9.33 -16.99
C LEU A 269 26.97 -9.85 -17.70
N HIS A 270 27.23 -11.16 -17.68
CA HIS A 270 28.35 -11.78 -18.37
C HIS A 270 28.18 -11.89 -19.90
N LEU A 271 26.97 -11.62 -20.42
CA LEU A 271 26.74 -11.52 -21.87
C LEU A 271 27.23 -10.19 -22.44
N GLU A 272 27.34 -9.15 -21.62
CA GLU A 272 27.67 -7.79 -22.02
C GLU A 272 29.10 -7.40 -21.63
N HIS A 273 29.72 -6.47 -22.38
CA HIS A 273 31.04 -5.91 -22.10
C HIS A 273 30.92 -4.78 -21.07
N LEU A 274 30.71 -5.09 -19.80
CA LEU A 274 30.56 -4.06 -18.77
C LEU A 274 31.90 -3.64 -18.19
N PRO A 275 32.24 -2.33 -18.19
CA PRO A 275 33.56 -1.85 -17.76
C PRO A 275 33.77 -1.89 -16.24
N VAL A 276 32.71 -2.06 -15.43
CA VAL A 276 32.75 -1.93 -13.95
C VAL A 276 32.44 -3.25 -13.27
N MET A 277 33.10 -4.32 -13.68
CA MET A 277 32.84 -5.67 -13.16
C MET A 277 33.05 -5.78 -11.64
N ARG A 278 34.05 -5.09 -11.06
CA ARG A 278 34.32 -5.11 -9.62
C ARG A 278 33.12 -4.63 -8.79
N LEU A 279 32.43 -3.58 -9.25
CA LEU A 279 31.21 -3.09 -8.58
C LEU A 279 30.08 -4.14 -8.63
N LEU A 280 29.94 -4.83 -9.76
CA LEU A 280 28.88 -5.83 -9.92
C LEU A 280 29.07 -7.02 -8.98
N TYR A 281 30.30 -7.55 -8.85
CA TYR A 281 30.60 -8.62 -7.89
C TYR A 281 30.44 -8.15 -6.43
N ALA A 282 30.84 -6.89 -6.12
CA ALA A 282 30.62 -6.31 -4.79
C ALA A 282 29.13 -6.18 -4.45
N LEU A 283 28.29 -5.83 -5.44
CA LEU A 283 26.86 -5.76 -5.28
C LEU A 283 26.23 -7.15 -5.12
N GLU A 284 26.73 -8.16 -5.84
CA GLU A 284 26.30 -9.53 -5.72
C GLU A 284 26.57 -10.08 -4.31
N ASP A 285 27.81 -9.97 -3.82
CA ASP A 285 28.18 -10.38 -2.46
C ASP A 285 27.39 -9.60 -1.40
N GLY A 286 27.25 -8.28 -1.58
CA GLY A 286 26.44 -7.42 -0.71
C GLY A 286 24.97 -7.81 -0.69
N ALA A 287 24.40 -8.16 -1.84
CA ALA A 287 23.02 -8.62 -1.96
C ALA A 287 22.80 -9.97 -1.25
N ALA A 288 23.75 -10.91 -1.34
CA ALA A 288 23.71 -12.16 -0.59
C ALA A 288 23.68 -11.93 0.94
N MET A 289 24.48 -10.97 1.43
CA MET A 289 24.50 -10.62 2.87
C MET A 289 23.22 -9.87 3.27
N ALA A 290 22.71 -9.00 2.40
CA ALA A 290 21.44 -8.30 2.62
C ALA A 290 20.25 -9.28 2.69
N ALA A 291 20.24 -10.36 1.91
CA ALA A 291 19.23 -11.41 2.01
C ALA A 291 19.25 -12.09 3.40
N ILE A 292 20.42 -12.35 3.96
CA ILE A 292 20.57 -12.88 5.32
C ILE A 292 20.03 -11.86 6.36
N LEU A 293 20.37 -10.58 6.23
CA LEU A 293 19.88 -9.50 7.10
C LEU A 293 18.35 -9.42 7.05
N CYS A 294 17.76 -9.35 5.86
CA CYS A 294 16.30 -9.33 5.70
C CYS A 294 15.65 -10.56 6.35
N THR A 295 16.27 -11.74 6.18
CA THR A 295 15.77 -12.97 6.79
C THR A 295 15.77 -12.91 8.31
N PHE A 296 16.84 -12.39 8.94
CA PHE A 296 16.88 -12.19 10.39
C PHE A 296 15.77 -11.26 10.87
N GLU A 297 15.55 -10.13 10.21
CA GLU A 297 14.51 -9.16 10.57
C GLU A 297 13.11 -9.77 10.45
N ILE A 298 12.84 -10.52 9.37
CA ILE A 298 11.56 -11.17 9.14
C ILE A 298 11.31 -12.26 10.20
N VAL A 299 12.29 -13.12 10.44
CA VAL A 299 12.18 -14.21 11.44
C VAL A 299 11.99 -13.64 12.84
N TYR A 300 12.69 -12.56 13.17
CA TYR A 300 12.54 -11.89 14.45
C TYR A 300 11.13 -11.31 14.63
N ALA A 301 10.62 -10.58 13.62
CA ALA A 301 9.30 -9.96 13.66
C ALA A 301 8.17 -10.99 13.76
N LEU A 302 8.26 -12.10 13.03
CA LEU A 302 7.25 -13.15 13.01
C LEU A 302 7.38 -14.12 14.18
N GLY A 303 8.59 -14.40 14.66
CA GLY A 303 8.89 -15.34 15.74
C GLY A 303 8.54 -14.84 17.13
N ARG A 304 8.09 -13.59 17.27
CA ARG A 304 7.77 -12.94 18.56
C ARG A 304 8.90 -13.06 19.60
N PHE A 305 10.13 -12.95 19.15
CA PHE A 305 11.26 -12.90 20.04
C PHE A 305 11.23 -11.62 20.89
N GLN A 306 11.66 -11.71 22.14
CA GLN A 306 11.89 -10.52 22.94
C GLN A 306 13.15 -9.81 22.44
N TRP A 307 13.10 -8.47 22.35
CA TRP A 307 14.23 -7.65 21.97
C TRP A 307 15.33 -7.75 23.03
N ASN A 308 16.32 -8.62 22.80
CA ASN A 308 17.42 -8.86 23.70
C ASN A 308 18.77 -8.40 23.11
N ARG A 309 19.82 -8.43 23.97
CA ARG A 309 21.19 -8.04 23.56
C ARG A 309 21.74 -8.92 22.43
N GLY A 310 21.43 -10.23 22.45
CA GLY A 310 21.89 -11.18 21.44
C GLY A 310 21.33 -10.85 20.06
N PHE A 311 20.03 -10.56 19.95
CA PHE A 311 19.44 -10.20 18.66
C PHE A 311 20.02 -8.89 18.11
N ARG A 312 20.20 -7.87 18.97
CA ARG A 312 20.83 -6.60 18.55
C ARG A 312 22.23 -6.80 18.01
N LEU A 313 23.01 -7.72 18.62
CA LEU A 313 24.34 -8.08 18.15
C LEU A 313 24.27 -8.76 16.77
N CYS A 314 23.43 -9.79 16.60
CA CYS A 314 23.26 -10.47 15.31
C CYS A 314 22.85 -9.52 14.20
N ARG A 315 21.91 -8.61 14.47
CA ARG A 315 21.49 -7.56 13.55
C ARG A 315 22.63 -6.62 13.17
N GLY A 316 23.38 -6.16 14.17
CA GLY A 316 24.53 -5.27 13.95
C GLY A 316 25.60 -5.95 13.09
N ILE A 317 25.92 -7.21 13.35
CA ILE A 317 26.84 -8.02 12.55
C ILE A 317 26.31 -8.18 11.11
N ALA A 318 25.03 -8.51 10.92
CA ALA A 318 24.45 -8.72 9.60
C ALA A 318 24.47 -7.43 8.77
N PHE A 319 24.14 -6.30 9.38
CA PHE A 319 24.24 -4.98 8.73
C PHE A 319 25.68 -4.62 8.38
N GLY A 320 26.61 -4.84 9.34
CA GLY A 320 28.04 -4.61 9.14
C GLY A 320 28.58 -5.48 8.01
N MET A 321 28.24 -6.76 7.96
CA MET A 321 28.66 -7.67 6.89
C MET A 321 28.14 -7.26 5.53
N THR A 322 26.89 -6.79 5.42
CA THR A 322 26.35 -6.26 4.16
C THR A 322 27.17 -5.07 3.66
N ALA A 323 27.47 -4.12 4.55
CA ALA A 323 28.31 -2.97 4.22
C ALA A 323 29.75 -3.35 3.85
N VAL A 324 30.33 -4.24 4.62
CA VAL A 324 31.71 -4.75 4.43
C VAL A 324 31.85 -5.47 3.09
N CYS A 325 30.90 -6.30 2.70
CA CYS A 325 30.93 -7.02 1.42
C CYS A 325 30.78 -6.10 0.19
N ILE A 326 30.25 -4.89 0.35
CA ILE A 326 30.24 -3.89 -0.70
C ILE A 326 31.54 -3.06 -0.68
N LEU A 327 31.97 -2.62 0.48
CA LEU A 327 33.07 -1.65 0.61
C LEU A 327 34.46 -2.30 0.45
N ILE A 328 34.69 -3.50 0.98
CA ILE A 328 36.01 -4.16 0.90
C ILE A 328 36.43 -4.40 -0.54
N PRO A 329 35.63 -5.00 -1.43
CA PRO A 329 36.04 -5.22 -2.82
C PRO A 329 36.32 -3.94 -3.59
N LEU A 330 35.63 -2.86 -3.25
CA LEU A 330 35.76 -1.57 -3.94
C LEU A 330 36.95 -0.71 -3.45
N ILE A 331 37.24 -0.77 -2.13
CA ILE A 331 38.19 0.16 -1.50
C ILE A 331 39.49 -0.55 -1.07
N ILE A 332 39.34 -1.70 -0.38
CA ILE A 332 40.48 -2.35 0.29
C ILE A 332 41.22 -3.29 -0.66
N LEU A 333 40.54 -4.16 -1.36
CA LEU A 333 41.19 -5.17 -2.22
C LEU A 333 41.99 -4.60 -3.38
N PRO A 334 41.67 -3.42 -3.97
CA PRO A 334 42.54 -2.78 -4.94
C PRO A 334 43.93 -2.40 -4.40
N GLU A 335 43.98 -1.93 -3.15
CA GLU A 335 45.23 -1.45 -2.50
C GLU A 335 45.93 -2.60 -1.76
N LEU A 336 45.19 -3.58 -1.25
CA LEU A 336 45.71 -4.72 -0.47
C LEU A 336 45.19 -6.06 -1.02
N PRO A 337 45.72 -6.49 -2.19
CA PRO A 337 45.22 -7.73 -2.86
C PRO A 337 45.41 -9.01 -2.01
N ALA A 338 46.44 -9.06 -1.16
CA ALA A 338 46.71 -10.18 -0.24
C ALA A 338 45.54 -10.43 0.74
N PHE A 339 44.70 -9.40 1.00
CA PHE A 339 43.54 -9.50 1.88
C PHE A 339 42.39 -10.36 1.26
N THR A 340 42.47 -10.72 0.00
CA THR A 340 41.44 -11.48 -0.73
C THR A 340 41.14 -12.83 -0.06
N THR A 341 42.16 -13.57 0.33
CA THR A 341 41.98 -14.87 0.99
C THR A 341 41.26 -14.73 2.32
N PHE A 342 41.56 -13.67 3.09
CA PHE A 342 40.84 -13.37 4.32
C PHE A 342 39.39 -13.00 4.04
N TYR A 343 39.13 -12.16 3.04
CA TYR A 343 37.78 -11.75 2.63
C TYR A 343 36.90 -12.94 2.29
N GLY A 344 37.35 -13.86 1.44
CA GLY A 344 36.60 -15.06 1.07
C GLY A 344 36.30 -15.98 2.27
N ARG A 345 37.29 -16.16 3.18
CA ARG A 345 37.08 -16.94 4.41
C ARG A 345 36.10 -16.26 5.35
N MET A 346 36.15 -14.96 5.50
CA MET A 346 35.23 -14.16 6.31
C MET A 346 33.77 -14.37 5.86
N ILE A 347 33.51 -14.27 4.56
CA ILE A 347 32.17 -14.53 3.98
C ILE A 347 31.71 -15.96 4.31
N SER A 348 32.59 -16.95 4.09
CA SER A 348 32.25 -18.37 4.34
C SER A 348 31.94 -18.65 5.81
N TRP A 349 32.75 -18.13 6.75
CA TRP A 349 32.49 -18.26 8.19
C TRP A 349 31.20 -17.54 8.63
N TYR A 350 30.94 -16.36 8.03
CA TYR A 350 29.67 -15.66 8.30
C TYR A 350 28.45 -16.41 7.80
N LYS A 351 28.46 -16.96 6.57
CA LYS A 351 27.39 -17.81 6.05
C LYS A 351 27.13 -19.01 6.98
N LEU A 352 28.17 -19.68 7.46
CA LEU A 352 28.08 -20.77 8.41
C LEU A 352 27.43 -20.35 9.74
N ALA A 353 27.90 -19.25 10.34
CA ALA A 353 27.35 -18.70 11.59
C ALA A 353 25.87 -18.26 11.43
N ALA A 354 25.55 -17.63 10.31
CA ALA A 354 24.19 -17.20 9.97
C ALA A 354 23.25 -18.42 9.82
N ALA A 355 23.70 -19.47 9.14
CA ALA A 355 22.95 -20.70 8.98
C ALA A 355 22.61 -21.36 10.32
N ILE A 356 23.59 -21.49 11.21
CA ILE A 356 23.38 -22.04 12.57
C ILE A 356 22.40 -21.16 13.34
N THR A 357 22.56 -19.84 13.28
CA THR A 357 21.68 -18.89 13.96
C THR A 357 20.23 -18.98 13.45
N LEU A 358 20.04 -19.07 12.14
CA LEU A 358 18.72 -19.22 11.53
C LEU A 358 18.06 -20.55 11.91
N CYS A 359 18.81 -21.65 11.96
CA CYS A 359 18.31 -22.93 12.45
C CYS A 359 17.83 -22.84 13.92
N LEU A 360 18.63 -22.21 14.79
CA LEU A 360 18.25 -22.00 16.19
C LEU A 360 17.00 -21.10 16.31
N MET A 361 16.93 -20.01 15.56
CA MET A 361 15.76 -19.12 15.55
C MET A 361 14.52 -19.85 15.04
N SER A 362 14.64 -20.70 14.02
CA SER A 362 13.53 -21.49 13.50
C SER A 362 12.97 -22.45 14.58
N LEU A 363 13.82 -23.11 15.37
CA LEU A 363 13.41 -24.02 16.41
C LEU A 363 12.84 -23.32 17.65
N LEU A 364 13.47 -22.22 18.09
CA LEU A 364 13.14 -21.52 19.34
C LEU A 364 11.98 -20.56 19.25
N GLY A 365 11.59 -20.15 18.05
CA GLY A 365 10.52 -19.18 17.82
C GLY A 365 9.17 -19.63 18.35
N LYS A 366 8.48 -18.77 19.13
CA LYS A 366 7.10 -18.98 19.61
C LYS A 366 6.13 -18.52 18.52
N GLN A 367 5.80 -19.40 17.59
CA GLN A 367 4.97 -19.04 16.44
C GLN A 367 3.50 -19.45 16.63
N LYS A 368 2.57 -18.58 16.18
CA LYS A 368 1.17 -18.92 15.90
C LYS A 368 1.01 -19.14 14.38
N GLN A 369 -0.17 -19.28 13.85
CA GLN A 369 -0.52 -19.58 12.44
C GLN A 369 0.53 -19.14 11.38
N GLY A 370 0.89 -20.02 10.45
CA GLY A 370 1.93 -19.77 9.42
C GLY A 370 3.32 -20.34 9.78
N ALA A 371 3.49 -20.88 10.97
CA ALA A 371 4.75 -21.44 11.50
C ALA A 371 5.46 -22.41 10.54
N LEU A 372 4.71 -23.23 9.84
CA LEU A 372 5.23 -24.24 8.90
C LEU A 372 6.00 -23.64 7.74
N TRP A 373 5.43 -22.62 7.08
CA TRP A 373 6.07 -21.95 5.95
C TRP A 373 7.33 -21.20 6.38
N LEU A 374 7.25 -20.49 7.53
CA LEU A 374 8.41 -19.80 8.08
C LEU A 374 9.53 -20.80 8.45
N MET A 375 9.20 -21.84 9.20
CA MET A 375 10.18 -22.88 9.56
C MET A 375 10.75 -23.56 8.33
N GLY A 376 9.90 -23.95 7.38
CA GLY A 376 10.31 -24.64 6.16
C GLY A 376 11.28 -23.80 5.33
N GLY A 377 10.89 -22.58 4.98
CA GLY A 377 11.71 -21.68 4.17
C GLY A 377 13.04 -21.31 4.85
N VAL A 378 13.00 -20.93 6.13
CA VAL A 378 14.21 -20.54 6.88
C VAL A 378 15.16 -21.73 7.09
N THR A 379 14.64 -22.91 7.40
CA THR A 379 15.47 -24.10 7.57
C THR A 379 16.11 -24.54 6.26
N ALA A 380 15.34 -24.56 5.16
CA ALA A 380 15.86 -24.90 3.84
C ALA A 380 16.95 -23.90 3.39
N TYR A 381 16.74 -22.62 3.60
CA TYR A 381 17.75 -21.58 3.32
C TYR A 381 19.00 -21.76 4.19
N ALA A 382 18.84 -22.03 5.48
CA ALA A 382 19.95 -22.26 6.38
C ALA A 382 20.78 -23.50 5.97
N VAL A 383 20.11 -24.59 5.57
CA VAL A 383 20.80 -25.79 5.05
C VAL A 383 21.56 -25.47 3.76
N SER A 384 20.98 -24.70 2.86
CA SER A 384 21.64 -24.29 1.61
C SER A 384 22.88 -23.41 1.84
N LEU A 385 22.81 -22.49 2.83
CA LEU A 385 23.97 -21.70 3.26
C LEU A 385 25.09 -22.54 3.86
N LEU A 386 24.76 -23.67 4.51
CA LEU A 386 25.76 -24.64 5.02
C LEU A 386 26.40 -25.41 3.88
N LEU A 387 25.63 -25.82 2.89
CA LEU A 387 26.11 -26.61 1.75
C LEU A 387 27.13 -25.86 0.90
N THR A 388 26.92 -24.58 0.64
CA THR A 388 27.78 -23.76 -0.24
C THR A 388 29.27 -23.82 0.13
N PRO A 389 29.72 -23.56 1.38
CA PRO A 389 31.13 -23.70 1.74
C PRO A 389 31.62 -25.16 1.83
N LEU A 390 30.73 -26.11 2.11
CA LEU A 390 31.10 -27.54 2.22
C LEU A 390 31.29 -28.20 0.85
N THR A 391 30.66 -27.67 -0.18
CA THR A 391 30.72 -28.20 -1.56
C THR A 391 31.63 -27.43 -2.48
N TRP A 392 32.44 -26.56 -1.91
CA TRP A 392 33.46 -25.82 -2.65
C TRP A 392 34.37 -26.83 -3.44
N ASN A 393 34.55 -26.56 -4.75
CA ASN A 393 35.28 -27.40 -5.69
C ASN A 393 34.71 -28.85 -5.89
N LEU A 394 33.48 -29.11 -5.43
CA LEU A 394 32.80 -30.39 -5.58
C LEU A 394 31.49 -30.27 -6.34
N PHE A 395 30.92 -29.06 -6.39
CA PHE A 395 29.66 -28.80 -7.06
C PHE A 395 29.71 -27.50 -7.84
N GLU A 396 29.29 -27.57 -9.12
CA GLU A 396 29.00 -26.46 -9.96
C GLU A 396 27.86 -26.84 -10.93
N PRO A 397 26.75 -26.07 -10.97
CA PRO A 397 25.59 -26.42 -11.76
C PRO A 397 25.89 -26.35 -13.28
N ILE A 398 25.32 -27.31 -14.02
CA ILE A 398 25.35 -27.34 -15.48
C ILE A 398 24.28 -26.41 -16.04
N TYR A 399 23.03 -26.60 -15.60
CA TYR A 399 21.85 -25.90 -16.08
C TYR A 399 21.21 -24.98 -15.01
N GLY A 400 21.28 -25.42 -13.76
CA GLY A 400 20.57 -24.83 -12.65
C GLY A 400 21.32 -23.71 -11.93
N CYS A 401 20.99 -23.54 -10.66
CA CYS A 401 21.51 -22.51 -9.77
C CYS A 401 22.37 -23.15 -8.65
N TRP A 402 23.10 -22.29 -7.93
CA TRP A 402 23.82 -22.69 -6.74
C TRP A 402 22.85 -23.07 -5.59
N PRO A 403 23.28 -23.93 -4.63
CA PRO A 403 22.41 -24.37 -3.53
C PRO A 403 21.80 -23.21 -2.73
N ASP A 404 22.58 -22.18 -2.41
CA ASP A 404 22.13 -21.00 -1.66
C ASP A 404 21.21 -20.08 -2.48
N GLU A 405 21.27 -20.11 -3.82
CA GLU A 405 20.31 -19.43 -4.69
C GLU A 405 18.95 -20.13 -4.67
N TYR A 406 18.93 -21.47 -4.80
CA TYR A 406 17.69 -22.24 -4.65
C TYR A 406 17.07 -22.09 -3.26
N GLY A 407 17.89 -22.11 -2.21
CA GLY A 407 17.44 -21.90 -0.83
C GLY A 407 16.85 -20.51 -0.62
N SER A 408 17.49 -19.47 -1.16
CA SER A 408 16.99 -18.09 -1.13
C SER A 408 15.67 -17.94 -1.88
N TYR A 409 15.53 -18.55 -3.05
CA TYR A 409 14.30 -18.53 -3.82
C TYR A 409 13.16 -19.24 -3.11
N LEU A 410 13.41 -20.43 -2.54
CA LEU A 410 12.43 -21.15 -1.74
C LEU A 410 11.97 -20.30 -0.55
N LEU A 411 12.89 -19.58 0.09
CA LEU A 411 12.59 -18.67 1.17
C LEU A 411 11.67 -17.52 0.69
N VAL A 412 11.94 -16.92 -0.49
CA VAL A 412 11.09 -15.89 -1.09
C VAL A 412 9.68 -16.42 -1.33
N ILE A 413 9.54 -17.65 -1.86
CA ILE A 413 8.23 -18.30 -2.07
C ILE A 413 7.51 -18.51 -0.72
N CYS A 414 8.19 -19.12 0.27
CA CYS A 414 7.58 -19.37 1.58
C CYS A 414 7.10 -18.08 2.24
N PHE A 415 7.88 -17.03 2.14
CA PHE A 415 7.50 -15.73 2.67
C PHE A 415 6.40 -15.04 1.88
N SER A 416 6.33 -15.24 0.55
CA SER A 416 5.22 -14.78 -0.28
C SER A 416 3.90 -15.38 0.18
N VAL A 417 3.88 -16.70 0.42
CA VAL A 417 2.69 -17.41 0.94
C VAL A 417 2.29 -16.84 2.30
N LEU A 418 3.26 -16.63 3.20
CA LEU A 418 2.99 -16.01 4.50
C LEU A 418 2.42 -14.60 4.37
N MET A 419 2.95 -13.80 3.45
CA MET A 419 2.49 -12.45 3.21
C MET A 419 1.04 -12.43 2.68
N VAL A 420 0.72 -13.30 1.72
CA VAL A 420 -0.65 -13.46 1.19
C VAL A 420 -1.60 -13.87 2.30
N GLN A 421 -1.26 -14.88 3.12
CA GLN A 421 -2.09 -15.32 4.24
C GLN A 421 -2.33 -14.20 5.25
N ARG A 422 -1.29 -13.43 5.57
CA ARG A 422 -1.39 -12.28 6.48
C ARG A 422 -2.27 -11.17 5.92
N THR A 423 -2.07 -10.80 4.66
CA THR A 423 -2.87 -9.77 3.97
C THR A 423 -4.34 -10.19 3.91
N TYR A 424 -4.61 -11.44 3.55
CA TYR A 424 -5.97 -11.99 3.58
C TYR A 424 -6.61 -11.92 4.98
N GLY A 425 -5.83 -12.27 6.01
CA GLY A 425 -6.28 -12.16 7.40
C GLY A 425 -6.65 -10.72 7.79
N LEU A 426 -5.81 -9.75 7.43
CA LEU A 426 -6.07 -8.31 7.69
C LEU A 426 -7.30 -7.80 6.93
N VAL A 427 -7.45 -8.17 5.66
CA VAL A 427 -8.63 -7.79 4.87
C VAL A 427 -9.90 -8.35 5.50
N ARG A 428 -9.90 -9.64 5.86
CA ARG A 428 -11.05 -10.29 6.51
C ARG A 428 -11.41 -9.65 7.85
N GLU A 429 -10.42 -9.30 8.65
CA GLU A 429 -10.63 -8.61 9.94
C GLU A 429 -11.22 -7.20 9.74
N ASN A 430 -10.67 -6.43 8.77
CA ASN A 430 -11.20 -5.12 8.42
C ASN A 430 -12.65 -5.21 7.93
N THR A 431 -12.97 -6.14 7.02
CA THR A 431 -14.35 -6.33 6.54
C THR A 431 -15.31 -6.66 7.70
N ARG A 432 -14.88 -7.51 8.63
CA ARG A 432 -15.68 -7.85 9.82
C ARG A 432 -15.90 -6.64 10.74
N LEU A 433 -14.85 -5.83 10.95
CA LEU A 433 -14.95 -4.61 11.77
C LEU A 433 -15.85 -3.58 11.12
N THR A 434 -15.75 -3.39 9.80
CA THR A 434 -16.61 -2.47 9.06
C THR A 434 -18.09 -2.89 9.16
N ALA A 435 -18.39 -4.17 8.94
CA ALA A 435 -19.76 -4.69 9.07
C ALA A 435 -20.31 -4.50 10.50
N HIS A 436 -19.49 -4.74 11.52
CA HIS A 436 -19.91 -4.52 12.91
C HIS A 436 -20.15 -3.03 13.23
N LEU A 437 -19.32 -2.13 12.69
CA LEU A 437 -19.51 -0.69 12.84
C LEU A 437 -20.78 -0.20 12.14
N GLU A 438 -21.08 -0.72 10.95
CA GLU A 438 -22.32 -0.42 10.21
C GLU A 438 -23.56 -0.86 11.00
N GLU A 439 -23.54 -2.07 11.58
CA GLU A 439 -24.63 -2.58 12.43
C GLU A 439 -24.83 -1.70 13.70
N GLU A 440 -23.74 -1.31 14.35
CA GLU A 440 -23.80 -0.46 15.56
C GLU A 440 -24.32 0.95 15.24
N VAL A 441 -23.86 1.55 14.10
CA VAL A 441 -24.36 2.84 13.62
C VAL A 441 -25.85 2.78 13.31
N GLU A 442 -26.29 1.72 12.62
CA GLU A 442 -27.72 1.56 12.31
C GLU A 442 -28.58 1.43 13.60
N LYS A 443 -28.09 0.64 14.57
CA LYS A 443 -28.75 0.50 15.87
C LYS A 443 -28.85 1.82 16.62
N GLN A 444 -27.76 2.59 16.67
CA GLN A 444 -27.76 3.92 17.32
C GLN A 444 -28.69 4.90 16.62
N THR A 445 -28.70 4.88 15.27
CA THR A 445 -29.60 5.72 14.47
C THR A 445 -31.06 5.40 14.75
N ARG A 446 -31.44 4.13 14.84
CA ARG A 446 -32.81 3.70 15.19
C ARG A 446 -33.18 4.14 16.61
N GLN A 447 -32.26 4.05 17.58
CA GLN A 447 -32.49 4.51 18.96
C GLN A 447 -32.71 6.03 19.03
N ILE A 448 -31.87 6.80 18.30
CA ILE A 448 -32.05 8.26 18.25
C ILE A 448 -33.38 8.62 17.61
N SER A 449 -33.77 7.99 16.52
CA SER A 449 -35.06 8.22 15.87
C SER A 449 -36.22 7.95 16.82
N SER A 450 -36.21 6.82 17.53
CA SER A 450 -37.29 6.48 18.49
C SER A 450 -37.38 7.47 19.64
N LEU A 451 -36.24 7.99 20.13
CA LEU A 451 -36.23 9.02 21.20
C LEU A 451 -36.76 10.38 20.71
N VAL A 452 -36.47 10.72 19.44
CA VAL A 452 -37.01 11.94 18.84
C VAL A 452 -38.51 11.85 18.71
N ASP A 453 -39.04 10.71 18.22
CA ASP A 453 -40.44 10.44 18.04
C ASP A 453 -41.20 10.49 19.41
N GLU A 454 -40.63 9.85 20.42
CA GLU A 454 -41.22 9.87 21.79
C GLU A 454 -41.24 11.29 22.36
N ARG A 455 -40.17 12.06 22.19
CA ARG A 455 -40.10 13.44 22.63
C ARG A 455 -41.14 14.32 21.93
N GLN A 456 -41.34 14.14 20.60
CA GLN A 456 -42.34 14.89 19.85
C GLN A 456 -43.77 14.55 20.34
N LYS A 457 -44.05 13.26 20.56
CA LYS A 457 -45.35 12.81 21.06
C LYS A 457 -45.66 13.43 22.42
N LEU A 458 -44.71 13.34 23.37
CA LEU A 458 -44.87 13.95 24.71
C LEU A 458 -45.11 15.45 24.62
N LEU A 459 -44.40 16.15 23.74
CA LEU A 459 -44.58 17.59 23.58
C LEU A 459 -45.95 17.94 22.99
N SER A 460 -46.45 17.16 22.05
CA SER A 460 -47.78 17.32 21.45
C SER A 460 -48.91 17.11 22.49
N GLU A 461 -48.80 16.05 23.30
CA GLU A 461 -49.72 15.75 24.38
C GLU A 461 -49.74 16.88 25.44
N PHE A 462 -48.57 17.35 25.85
CA PHE A 462 -48.43 18.47 26.81
C PHE A 462 -49.08 19.77 26.29
N LEU A 463 -48.86 20.10 24.99
CA LEU A 463 -49.46 21.28 24.38
C LEU A 463 -51.00 21.18 24.25
N HIS A 464 -51.50 19.97 23.99
CA HIS A 464 -52.94 19.72 23.97
C HIS A 464 -53.57 19.93 25.37
N ASP A 465 -52.93 19.39 26.41
CA ASP A 465 -53.39 19.48 27.78
C ASP A 465 -53.34 20.91 28.35
N LEU A 466 -52.41 21.75 27.85
CA LEU A 466 -52.36 23.18 28.17
C LEU A 466 -53.48 23.98 27.49
N LYS A 467 -53.92 23.59 26.31
CA LYS A 467 -54.97 24.30 25.55
C LYS A 467 -56.30 24.26 26.26
N SER A 468 -56.63 23.14 26.93
CA SER A 468 -57.91 22.92 27.61
C SER A 468 -58.14 23.92 28.77
N PRO A 469 -57.24 24.05 29.78
CA PRO A 469 -57.40 25.00 30.88
C PRO A 469 -57.43 26.47 30.43
N VAL A 470 -56.64 26.81 29.41
CA VAL A 470 -56.63 28.18 28.86
C VAL A 470 -57.97 28.52 28.18
N SER A 471 -58.53 27.56 27.41
CA SER A 471 -59.86 27.74 26.81
C SER A 471 -60.96 27.87 27.86
N SER A 472 -60.83 27.11 29.00
CA SER A 472 -61.74 27.21 30.13
C SER A 472 -61.66 28.58 30.81
N LEU A 473 -60.44 29.13 31.01
CA LEU A 473 -60.25 30.48 31.53
C LEU A 473 -60.97 31.55 30.68
N MET A 474 -60.81 31.47 29.34
CA MET A 474 -61.47 32.39 28.43
C MET A 474 -63.02 32.27 28.50
N THR A 475 -63.52 31.03 28.69
CA THR A 475 -64.96 30.78 28.80
C THR A 475 -65.50 31.37 30.12
N TYR A 476 -64.78 31.19 31.23
CA TYR A 476 -65.21 31.71 32.54
C TYR A 476 -65.14 33.25 32.58
N THR A 477 -64.10 33.88 32.01
CA THR A 477 -64.00 35.35 31.94
C THR A 477 -65.17 35.89 31.12
N ASN A 478 -65.51 35.27 29.98
CA ASN A 478 -66.68 35.69 29.16
C ASN A 478 -68.01 35.50 29.92
N LEU A 479 -68.16 34.39 30.68
CA LEU A 479 -69.37 34.16 31.46
C LEU A 479 -69.54 35.18 32.60
N ILE A 480 -68.48 35.52 33.33
CA ILE A 480 -68.49 36.53 34.37
C ILE A 480 -68.95 37.88 33.80
N ARG A 481 -68.33 38.27 32.65
CA ARG A 481 -68.68 39.52 31.99
C ARG A 481 -70.12 39.60 31.49
N LYS A 482 -70.65 38.43 30.99
CA LYS A 482 -72.03 38.36 30.45
C LYS A 482 -73.10 38.35 31.56
N ASN A 483 -72.79 37.80 32.73
CA ASN A 483 -73.77 37.56 33.83
C ASN A 483 -73.75 38.66 34.89
N SER A 484 -72.83 39.60 34.86
CA SER A 484 -72.77 40.66 35.87
C SER A 484 -73.49 41.93 35.38
N ILE A 485 -74.52 42.35 36.12
CA ILE A 485 -75.40 43.49 35.74
C ILE A 485 -74.73 44.85 36.05
N MET A 486 -73.75 44.86 36.95
CA MET A 486 -72.91 46.06 37.23
C MET A 486 -71.54 45.59 37.66
N LEU A 487 -70.56 45.69 36.80
CA LEU A 487 -69.13 45.58 37.13
C LEU A 487 -68.61 46.98 37.45
N ASN A 488 -67.78 47.13 38.46
CA ASN A 488 -67.05 48.40 38.61
C ASN A 488 -65.90 48.42 37.57
N GLU A 489 -65.49 49.64 37.21
CA GLU A 489 -64.48 49.90 36.19
C GLU A 489 -63.20 49.10 36.40
N ALA A 490 -62.75 48.92 37.65
CA ALA A 490 -61.56 48.19 38.02
C ALA A 490 -61.68 46.65 37.74
N THR A 491 -62.88 46.08 37.97
CA THR A 491 -63.13 44.64 37.70
C THR A 491 -63.26 44.33 36.22
N GLU A 492 -63.83 45.25 35.47
CA GLU A 492 -63.95 45.11 34.02
C GLU A 492 -62.59 45.18 33.35
N GLU A 493 -61.72 46.06 33.80
CA GLU A 493 -60.33 46.12 33.35
C GLU A 493 -59.53 44.86 33.71
N GLN A 494 -59.70 44.28 34.93
CA GLN A 494 -59.05 43.03 35.29
C GLN A 494 -59.52 41.85 34.44
N LEU A 495 -60.80 41.75 34.16
CA LEU A 495 -61.33 40.70 33.25
C LEU A 495 -60.81 40.85 31.83
N ARG A 496 -60.70 42.09 31.34
CA ARG A 496 -60.10 42.36 30.05
C ARG A 496 -58.65 41.91 29.94
N ILE A 497 -57.87 42.20 30.99
CA ILE A 497 -56.46 41.77 31.07
C ILE A 497 -56.35 40.23 31.09
N ILE A 498 -57.19 39.51 31.87
CA ILE A 498 -57.21 38.06 31.96
C ILE A 498 -57.58 37.46 30.59
N GLU A 499 -58.59 38.03 29.92
CA GLU A 499 -59.03 37.58 28.60
C GLU A 499 -57.91 37.76 27.56
N GLU A 500 -57.26 38.92 27.54
CA GLU A 500 -56.12 39.23 26.65
C GLU A 500 -54.95 38.24 26.91
N LYS A 501 -54.55 38.05 28.18
CA LYS A 501 -53.47 37.11 28.51
C LYS A 501 -53.80 35.65 28.22
N SER A 502 -55.03 35.24 28.41
CA SER A 502 -55.50 33.89 28.06
C SER A 502 -55.51 33.67 26.55
N ARG A 503 -55.90 34.70 25.78
CA ARG A 503 -55.84 34.68 24.33
C ARG A 503 -54.39 34.55 23.81
N ASP A 504 -53.49 35.33 24.42
CA ASP A 504 -52.06 35.26 24.12
C ASP A 504 -51.48 33.88 24.37
N VAL A 505 -51.77 33.27 25.50
CA VAL A 505 -51.30 31.90 25.86
C VAL A 505 -51.89 30.86 24.88
N SER A 506 -53.20 30.96 24.55
CA SER A 506 -53.85 30.07 23.60
C SER A 506 -53.20 30.13 22.22
N GLN A 507 -52.89 31.34 21.76
CA GLN A 507 -52.22 31.58 20.48
C GLN A 507 -50.78 30.98 20.48
N GLN A 508 -50.07 31.06 21.64
CA GLN A 508 -48.76 30.48 21.80
C GLN A 508 -48.78 28.94 21.74
N ILE A 509 -49.74 28.33 22.44
CA ILE A 509 -49.92 26.88 22.44
C ILE A 509 -50.19 26.41 21.01
N THR A 510 -51.04 27.13 20.27
CA THR A 510 -51.35 26.78 18.89
C THR A 510 -50.09 26.88 18.00
N LEU A 511 -49.31 27.94 18.13
CA LEU A 511 -48.03 28.09 17.40
C LEU A 511 -47.03 26.97 17.75
N MET A 512 -46.94 26.57 19.04
CA MET A 512 -46.07 25.47 19.44
C MET A 512 -46.56 24.11 18.92
N GLN A 513 -47.88 23.87 18.93
CA GLN A 513 -48.45 22.65 18.34
C GLN A 513 -48.14 22.54 16.86
N GLU A 514 -48.27 23.62 16.10
CA GLU A 514 -47.93 23.65 14.67
C GLU A 514 -46.44 23.44 14.41
N PHE A 515 -45.58 23.83 15.35
CA PHE A 515 -44.14 23.68 15.25
C PHE A 515 -43.65 22.25 15.61
N THR A 516 -44.41 21.51 16.43
CA THR A 516 -44.09 20.16 16.91
C THR A 516 -44.81 19.05 16.13
N ALA A 517 -45.76 19.38 15.27
CA ALA A 517 -46.42 18.42 14.43
C ALA A 517 -45.42 17.79 13.47
N GLU A 518 -45.32 16.46 13.49
CA GLU A 518 -44.45 15.63 12.62
C GLU A 518 -44.69 15.80 11.12
N ASN A 519 -45.82 16.35 10.77
CA ASN A 519 -46.09 16.82 9.43
C ASN A 519 -46.30 18.33 9.51
N PRO A 520 -45.37 19.15 9.00
CA PRO A 520 -45.78 20.46 8.52
C PRO A 520 -46.92 20.15 7.57
N MET A 521 -48.18 20.51 7.93
CA MET A 521 -49.42 20.24 7.18
C MET A 521 -49.11 19.78 5.80
N LYS A 522 -49.48 18.51 5.38
CA LYS A 522 -49.22 18.05 4.00
C LYS A 522 -49.54 19.21 3.11
N SER A 523 -48.53 19.86 2.55
CA SER A 523 -48.75 21.09 1.77
C SER A 523 -49.71 20.73 0.67
N ASN A 524 -50.91 21.30 0.72
CA ASN A 524 -51.96 21.04 -0.24
C ASN A 524 -51.70 21.98 -1.45
N TYR A 525 -50.69 21.65 -2.22
CA TYR A 525 -50.35 22.41 -3.41
C TYR A 525 -51.43 22.23 -4.46
N GLN A 526 -52.03 23.32 -4.83
CA GLN A 526 -53.04 23.42 -5.92
C GLN A 526 -52.66 24.55 -6.86
N ILE A 527 -53.23 24.55 -8.07
CA ILE A 527 -53.11 25.68 -8.98
C ILE A 527 -53.98 26.79 -8.37
N LEU A 528 -53.33 27.90 -7.99
CA LEU A 528 -53.95 29.05 -7.33
C LEU A 528 -53.87 30.27 -8.25
N ASP A 529 -55.01 30.88 -8.59
CA ASP A 529 -55.07 32.17 -9.22
C ASP A 529 -54.78 33.24 -8.17
N LEU A 530 -53.63 33.94 -8.32
CA LEU A 530 -53.18 34.91 -7.34
C LEU A 530 -54.07 36.18 -7.34
N ASN A 531 -54.63 36.57 -8.45
CA ASN A 531 -55.51 37.74 -8.50
C ASN A 531 -56.80 37.49 -7.67
N GLU A 532 -57.43 36.37 -7.90
CA GLU A 532 -58.64 35.93 -7.15
C GLU A 532 -58.30 35.74 -5.65
N PHE A 533 -57.18 35.12 -5.37
CA PHE A 533 -56.72 34.88 -4.01
C PHE A 533 -56.47 36.19 -3.23
N LEU A 534 -55.77 37.13 -3.85
CA LEU A 534 -55.45 38.43 -3.23
C LEU A 534 -56.68 39.31 -3.09
N GLU A 535 -57.58 39.28 -4.06
CA GLU A 535 -58.86 40.01 -3.98
C GLU A 535 -59.72 39.49 -2.84
N THR A 536 -59.78 38.16 -2.68
CA THR A 536 -60.52 37.49 -1.60
C THR A 536 -59.87 37.83 -0.25
N PHE A 537 -58.52 37.79 -0.16
CA PHE A 537 -57.77 38.14 1.03
C PHE A 537 -58.02 39.59 1.42
N TYR A 538 -57.92 40.50 0.46
CA TYR A 538 -58.16 41.93 0.65
C TYR A 538 -59.57 42.19 1.16
N ARG A 539 -60.59 41.66 0.50
CA ARG A 539 -62.00 41.87 0.84
C ARG A 539 -62.30 41.40 2.28
N TYR A 540 -61.70 40.30 2.69
CA TYR A 540 -61.90 39.74 4.03
C TYR A 540 -61.21 40.55 5.14
N ASN A 541 -59.98 41.03 4.87
CA ASN A 541 -59.17 41.71 5.92
C ASN A 541 -59.31 43.25 5.89
N LYS A 542 -59.89 43.84 4.86
CA LYS A 542 -60.08 45.31 4.72
C LYS A 542 -60.80 45.93 5.90
N PRO A 543 -61.96 45.41 6.37
CA PRO A 543 -62.64 46.01 7.50
C PRO A 543 -61.81 46.01 8.79
N ASP A 544 -61.01 44.95 9.01
CA ASP A 544 -60.17 44.83 10.21
C ASP A 544 -58.97 45.77 10.15
N VAL A 545 -58.37 45.96 9.00
CA VAL A 545 -57.22 46.85 8.80
C VAL A 545 -57.68 48.32 8.94
N GLU A 546 -58.75 48.71 8.31
CA GLU A 546 -59.31 50.11 8.38
C GLU A 546 -59.88 50.43 9.73
N ALA A 547 -60.41 49.45 10.50
CA ALA A 547 -60.84 49.63 11.88
C ALA A 547 -59.70 50.01 12.82
N ASN A 548 -58.43 49.69 12.45
CA ASN A 548 -57.21 50.04 13.18
C ASN A 548 -56.57 51.38 12.70
N GLY A 549 -57.21 52.07 11.77
CA GLY A 549 -56.85 53.42 11.34
C GLY A 549 -56.37 53.48 9.86
N PRO A 550 -55.35 52.71 9.42
CA PRO A 550 -54.77 52.88 8.10
C PRO A 550 -55.69 52.50 6.95
N ASP A 551 -55.65 53.26 5.87
CA ASP A 551 -56.30 52.89 4.61
C ASP A 551 -55.67 51.67 4.01
N PHE A 552 -56.46 50.67 3.54
CA PHE A 552 -55.98 49.47 2.90
C PHE A 552 -56.29 49.49 1.41
N LEU A 553 -55.22 49.40 0.54
CA LEU A 553 -55.28 49.45 -0.90
C LEU A 553 -54.86 48.15 -1.54
N LEU A 554 -55.49 47.80 -2.69
CA LEU A 554 -55.13 46.63 -3.48
C LEU A 554 -54.81 47.05 -4.90
N ASN A 555 -53.63 46.61 -5.41
CA ASN A 555 -53.20 46.88 -6.78
C ASN A 555 -52.86 45.53 -7.46
N LEU A 556 -53.68 45.14 -8.45
CA LEU A 556 -53.47 43.90 -9.19
C LEU A 556 -53.22 44.16 -10.66
N PRO A 557 -52.42 43.35 -11.36
CA PRO A 557 -52.25 43.47 -12.80
C PRO A 557 -53.52 43.05 -13.53
N GLU A 558 -53.72 43.56 -14.73
CA GLU A 558 -54.87 43.19 -15.58
C GLU A 558 -54.85 41.70 -15.99
N LYS A 559 -53.65 41.12 -16.10
CA LYS A 559 -53.45 39.73 -16.47
C LYS A 559 -53.43 38.86 -15.23
N SER A 560 -54.35 37.90 -15.15
CA SER A 560 -54.36 36.90 -14.08
C SER A 560 -53.13 35.99 -14.13
N CYS A 561 -52.67 35.58 -12.98
CA CYS A 561 -51.46 34.78 -12.77
C CYS A 561 -51.76 33.56 -11.87
N CYS A 562 -51.46 32.39 -12.38
CA CYS A 562 -51.59 31.14 -11.63
C CYS A 562 -50.23 30.56 -11.18
N ILE A 563 -50.15 30.18 -9.93
CA ILE A 563 -48.99 29.48 -9.34
C ILE A 563 -49.42 28.17 -8.70
N ARG A 564 -48.46 27.28 -8.51
CA ARG A 564 -48.69 26.04 -7.71
C ARG A 564 -48.36 26.33 -6.23
N ALA A 565 -49.36 26.51 -5.41
CA ALA A 565 -49.16 26.91 -4.03
C ALA A 565 -50.21 26.34 -3.07
N ASP A 566 -49.90 26.38 -1.78
CA ASP A 566 -50.82 26.12 -0.69
C ASP A 566 -51.48 27.44 -0.25
N ALA A 567 -52.74 27.59 -0.57
CA ALA A 567 -53.51 28.82 -0.30
C ALA A 567 -53.59 29.16 1.20
N ALA A 568 -53.70 28.14 2.08
CA ALA A 568 -53.76 28.33 3.53
C ALA A 568 -52.43 28.87 4.08
N LYS A 569 -51.32 28.31 3.61
CA LYS A 569 -49.97 28.74 3.98
C LYS A 569 -49.68 30.16 3.45
N LEU A 570 -50.01 30.46 2.19
CA LEU A 570 -49.83 31.81 1.62
C LEU A 570 -50.70 32.85 2.31
N LYS A 571 -51.95 32.48 2.68
CA LYS A 571 -52.82 33.39 3.48
C LYS A 571 -52.14 33.80 4.79
N ARG A 572 -51.48 32.84 5.47
CA ARG A 572 -50.73 33.06 6.71
C ARG A 572 -49.52 33.99 6.50
N VAL A 573 -48.80 33.84 5.38
CA VAL A 573 -47.71 34.74 5.02
C VAL A 573 -48.23 36.16 4.90
N LEU A 574 -49.30 36.39 4.13
CA LEU A 574 -49.90 37.71 3.95
C LEU A 574 -50.44 38.29 5.27
N GLN A 575 -51.11 37.51 6.10
CA GLN A 575 -51.56 37.95 7.39
C GLN A 575 -50.42 38.46 8.26
N ASN A 576 -49.31 37.71 8.33
CA ASN A 576 -48.12 38.13 9.08
C ASN A 576 -47.52 39.44 8.55
N MET A 577 -47.53 39.67 7.24
CA MET A 577 -47.05 40.94 6.64
C MET A 577 -47.98 42.10 6.93
N VAL A 578 -49.28 41.93 6.59
CA VAL A 578 -50.28 42.99 6.74
C VAL A 578 -50.47 43.43 8.19
N TYR A 579 -50.60 42.47 9.13
CA TYR A 579 -50.75 42.80 10.55
C TYR A 579 -49.48 43.42 11.17
N ASN A 580 -48.31 43.06 10.66
CA ASN A 580 -47.09 43.79 11.01
C ASN A 580 -47.16 45.21 10.53
N SER A 581 -47.56 45.45 9.29
CA SER A 581 -47.72 46.81 8.74
C SER A 581 -48.76 47.62 9.51
N VAL A 582 -49.91 47.06 9.85
CA VAL A 582 -50.92 47.73 10.71
C VAL A 582 -50.34 48.20 12.01
N SER A 583 -49.50 47.35 12.63
CA SER A 583 -48.91 47.64 13.93
C SER A 583 -47.89 48.79 13.94
N PHE A 584 -47.33 49.15 12.80
CA PHE A 584 -46.28 50.19 12.68
C PHE A 584 -46.70 51.39 11.83
N THR A 585 -47.95 51.39 11.32
CA THR A 585 -48.50 52.48 10.49
C THR A 585 -49.39 53.36 11.38
N PRO A 586 -49.30 54.68 11.29
CA PRO A 586 -50.19 55.59 12.05
C PRO A 586 -51.64 55.47 11.54
N GLU A 587 -52.61 56.00 12.38
CA GLU A 587 -54.05 55.92 12.05
C GLU A 587 -54.45 56.55 10.73
N ASP A 588 -53.74 57.60 10.28
CA ASP A 588 -53.92 58.28 9.02
C ASP A 588 -52.98 57.74 7.89
N GLY A 589 -52.39 56.58 8.11
CA GLY A 589 -51.45 55.95 7.18
C GLY A 589 -52.14 55.13 6.11
N THR A 590 -51.29 54.53 5.26
CA THR A 590 -51.75 53.71 4.12
C THR A 590 -50.95 52.43 4.04
N ILE A 591 -51.65 51.31 3.86
CA ILE A 591 -51.06 50.00 3.59
C ILE A 591 -51.54 49.58 2.21
N SER A 592 -50.59 49.16 1.33
CA SER A 592 -50.94 48.67 -0.02
C SER A 592 -50.43 47.24 -0.21
N LEU A 593 -51.31 46.39 -0.75
CA LEU A 593 -51.00 45.04 -1.22
C LEU A 593 -50.96 45.06 -2.74
N SER A 594 -49.86 44.65 -3.35
CA SER A 594 -49.75 44.66 -4.82
C SER A 594 -49.17 43.35 -5.33
N LEU A 595 -49.51 43.01 -6.58
CA LEU A 595 -48.97 41.90 -7.33
C LEU A 595 -48.36 42.41 -8.62
N GLU A 596 -47.12 42.04 -8.90
CA GLU A 596 -46.40 42.35 -10.15
C GLU A 596 -45.83 41.06 -10.74
N LEU A 597 -45.76 41.00 -12.07
CA LEU A 597 -45.17 39.89 -12.80
C LEU A 597 -43.85 40.32 -13.43
N SER A 598 -42.75 39.71 -13.05
CA SER A 598 -41.42 40.03 -13.58
C SER A 598 -40.58 38.78 -13.73
N ASP A 599 -40.00 38.61 -14.93
CA ASP A 599 -38.96 37.60 -15.25
C ASP A 599 -39.25 36.16 -14.76
N GLY A 600 -40.50 35.72 -14.92
CA GLY A 600 -40.91 34.37 -14.50
C GLY A 600 -41.25 34.24 -13.00
N TRP A 601 -41.42 35.39 -12.30
CA TRP A 601 -41.77 35.44 -10.90
C TRP A 601 -43.05 36.25 -10.69
N ALA A 602 -43.88 35.79 -9.77
CA ALA A 602 -44.94 36.59 -9.18
C ALA A 602 -44.37 37.29 -7.93
N VAL A 603 -44.39 38.61 -7.91
CA VAL A 603 -43.87 39.44 -6.80
C VAL A 603 -45.08 40.03 -6.07
N LEU A 604 -45.35 39.52 -4.89
CA LEU A 604 -46.32 40.09 -3.98
C LEU A 604 -45.62 41.10 -3.08
N SER A 605 -46.17 42.32 -2.97
CA SER A 605 -45.58 43.36 -2.15
C SER A 605 -46.59 43.91 -1.15
N VAL A 606 -46.20 43.98 0.12
CA VAL A 606 -46.95 44.68 1.17
C VAL A 606 -46.14 45.91 1.54
N ARG A 607 -46.71 47.10 1.29
CA ARG A 607 -46.06 48.38 1.53
C ARG A 607 -46.87 49.18 2.56
N ASP A 608 -46.18 49.77 3.51
CA ASP A 608 -46.70 50.71 4.45
C ASP A 608 -45.95 52.06 4.41
N ASN A 609 -46.54 53.11 4.93
CA ASN A 609 -45.91 54.41 5.17
C ASN A 609 -45.68 54.69 6.66
N GLY A 610 -45.37 53.62 7.43
CA GLY A 610 -45.13 53.69 8.84
C GLY A 610 -43.78 54.25 9.25
N CYS A 611 -43.34 53.94 10.48
CA CYS A 611 -42.08 54.45 11.04
C CYS A 611 -40.81 53.95 10.37
N GLY A 612 -40.91 52.94 9.50
CA GLY A 612 -39.76 52.30 8.82
C GLY A 612 -38.88 51.49 9.77
N ILE A 613 -37.85 50.84 9.15
CA ILE A 613 -36.98 49.87 9.83
C ILE A 613 -35.51 50.26 9.60
N ALA A 614 -34.75 50.39 10.71
CA ALA A 614 -33.32 50.66 10.65
C ALA A 614 -32.54 49.54 9.95
N ARG A 615 -31.44 49.84 9.29
CA ARG A 615 -30.68 48.89 8.42
C ARG A 615 -30.11 47.69 9.19
N ASP A 616 -29.65 47.89 10.37
CA ASP A 616 -29.12 46.87 11.28
C ASP A 616 -30.17 45.86 11.76
N ILE A 617 -31.44 46.27 11.74
CA ILE A 617 -32.60 45.44 12.09
C ILE A 617 -33.06 44.62 10.87
N GLN A 618 -33.02 45.20 9.67
CA GLN A 618 -33.48 44.53 8.45
C GLN A 618 -32.79 43.20 8.20
N GLU A 619 -31.48 43.09 8.50
CA GLU A 619 -30.70 41.87 8.32
C GLU A 619 -31.14 40.72 9.26
N LYS A 620 -31.68 41.05 10.43
CA LYS A 620 -32.09 40.11 11.47
C LYS A 620 -33.58 39.86 11.57
N LEU A 621 -34.36 40.62 10.74
CA LEU A 621 -35.82 40.66 10.84
C LEU A 621 -36.48 39.27 10.63
N PHE A 622 -35.86 38.44 9.83
CA PHE A 622 -36.33 37.08 9.54
C PHE A 622 -35.68 36.02 10.39
N ASP A 623 -34.83 36.38 11.37
CA ASP A 623 -34.22 35.42 12.29
C ASP A 623 -35.25 34.93 13.32
N ARG A 624 -35.07 33.68 13.76
CA ARG A 624 -35.98 33.07 14.72
C ARG A 624 -35.97 33.80 16.04
N SER A 625 -37.16 34.17 16.51
CA SER A 625 -37.39 34.90 17.80
C SER A 625 -36.82 36.30 17.83
N PHE A 626 -36.51 36.92 16.68
CA PHE A 626 -36.15 38.34 16.62
C PHE A 626 -37.39 39.23 16.67
N THR A 627 -37.44 40.17 17.61
CA THR A 627 -38.52 41.15 17.73
C THR A 627 -38.01 42.44 18.38
N THR A 628 -38.54 43.59 17.91
CA THR A 628 -38.31 44.92 18.52
C THR A 628 -39.34 45.23 19.58
N ARG A 629 -40.39 44.42 19.76
CA ARG A 629 -41.50 44.59 20.70
C ARG A 629 -41.48 43.60 21.86
N GLN A 630 -40.32 43.29 22.40
CA GLN A 630 -40.22 42.32 23.55
C GLN A 630 -41.05 42.77 24.78
N GLN A 631 -41.17 44.06 25.01
CA GLN A 631 -41.94 44.64 26.14
C GLN A 631 -43.46 44.61 25.92
N GLU A 632 -43.93 44.54 24.68
CA GLU A 632 -45.32 44.51 24.26
C GLU A 632 -45.85 43.12 23.90
N GLY A 633 -45.05 42.03 24.21
CA GLY A 633 -45.46 40.66 23.95
C GLY A 633 -45.13 40.12 22.54
N GLY A 634 -44.42 40.90 21.73
CA GLY A 634 -43.97 40.47 20.37
C GLY A 634 -42.87 39.42 20.45
N ARG A 635 -43.03 38.30 19.74
CA ARG A 635 -42.11 37.11 19.87
C ARG A 635 -41.23 36.84 18.67
N GLY A 636 -41.31 37.64 17.64
CA GLY A 636 -40.46 37.49 16.48
C GLY A 636 -40.58 36.17 15.70
N LEU A 637 -41.70 35.43 15.80
CA LEU A 637 -41.91 34.20 15.06
C LEU A 637 -42.65 34.39 13.73
N GLY A 638 -43.47 35.44 13.58
CA GLY A 638 -44.33 35.65 12.41
C GLY A 638 -43.55 35.77 11.10
N LEU A 639 -42.51 36.59 11.09
CA LEU A 639 -41.67 36.82 9.91
C LEU A 639 -40.78 35.62 9.58
N TYR A 640 -40.26 34.91 10.60
CA TYR A 640 -39.54 33.67 10.43
C TYR A 640 -40.43 32.58 9.78
N ILE A 641 -41.66 32.40 10.24
CA ILE A 641 -42.64 31.45 9.65
C ILE A 641 -42.98 31.86 8.22
N ALA A 642 -43.18 33.17 7.96
CA ALA A 642 -43.45 33.65 6.62
C ALA A 642 -42.27 33.31 5.66
N LYS A 643 -41.05 33.52 6.08
CA LYS A 643 -39.85 33.16 5.31
C LYS A 643 -39.80 31.63 5.05
N THR A 644 -40.00 30.81 6.05
CA THR A 644 -40.01 29.34 5.90
C THR A 644 -41.07 28.87 4.89
N ILE A 645 -42.30 29.42 4.98
CA ILE A 645 -43.36 29.09 4.04
C ILE A 645 -43.03 29.52 2.62
N VAL A 646 -42.48 30.68 2.41
CA VAL A 646 -42.07 31.20 1.11
C VAL A 646 -40.95 30.36 0.50
N GLU A 647 -39.94 29.96 1.31
CA GLU A 647 -38.85 29.08 0.89
C GLU A 647 -39.36 27.66 0.53
N GLU A 648 -40.34 27.10 1.29
CA GLU A 648 -41.03 25.84 0.94
C GLU A 648 -41.73 25.91 -0.44
N HIS A 649 -42.19 27.08 -0.86
CA HIS A 649 -42.79 27.34 -2.17
C HIS A 649 -41.74 27.64 -3.26
N GLY A 650 -40.43 27.47 -2.96
CA GLY A 650 -39.36 27.79 -3.92
C GLY A 650 -39.15 29.28 -4.15
N GLY A 651 -39.71 30.13 -3.30
CA GLY A 651 -39.65 31.59 -3.39
C GLY A 651 -38.59 32.21 -2.47
N SER A 652 -38.61 33.53 -2.41
CA SER A 652 -37.79 34.34 -1.50
C SER A 652 -38.56 35.52 -0.94
N ILE A 653 -38.22 35.95 0.28
CA ILE A 653 -38.79 37.12 0.95
C ILE A 653 -37.69 38.13 1.22
N SER A 654 -37.98 39.41 1.03
CA SER A 654 -37.06 40.53 1.31
C SER A 654 -37.79 41.73 1.82
N VAL A 655 -37.10 42.66 2.45
CA VAL A 655 -37.62 43.93 2.97
C VAL A 655 -36.75 45.09 2.52
N TYR A 656 -37.40 46.18 2.12
CA TYR A 656 -36.76 47.47 1.83
C TYR A 656 -37.42 48.52 2.67
N SER A 657 -36.66 49.26 3.48
CA SER A 657 -37.21 50.25 4.39
C SER A 657 -36.17 51.33 4.69
N ARG A 658 -36.67 52.55 4.99
CA ARG A 658 -35.89 53.63 5.58
C ARG A 658 -36.63 54.18 6.79
N PRO A 659 -35.92 54.54 7.86
CA PRO A 659 -36.56 55.18 9.00
C PRO A 659 -37.34 56.42 8.59
N GLY A 660 -38.64 56.47 8.94
CA GLY A 660 -39.58 57.56 8.59
C GLY A 660 -40.21 57.50 7.21
N GLU A 661 -39.83 56.49 6.33
CA GLU A 661 -40.39 56.37 4.96
C GLU A 661 -41.25 55.10 4.77
N GLY A 662 -41.53 54.36 5.88
CA GLY A 662 -42.25 53.10 5.83
C GLY A 662 -41.41 51.88 5.43
N ALA A 663 -42.08 50.77 5.18
CA ALA A 663 -41.45 49.53 4.75
C ALA A 663 -42.17 48.89 3.56
N VAL A 664 -41.43 48.12 2.76
CA VAL A 664 -41.95 47.29 1.67
C VAL A 664 -41.40 45.86 1.83
N PHE A 665 -42.29 44.91 2.03
CA PHE A 665 -41.98 43.50 2.00
C PHE A 665 -42.25 42.92 0.64
N HIS A 666 -41.29 42.26 0.04
CA HIS A 666 -41.44 41.58 -1.25
C HIS A 666 -41.37 40.07 -1.05
N ILE A 667 -42.38 39.39 -1.57
CA ILE A 667 -42.46 37.94 -1.62
C ILE A 667 -42.38 37.52 -3.09
N ARG A 668 -41.37 36.80 -3.48
CA ARG A 668 -41.17 36.29 -4.84
C ARG A 668 -41.54 34.83 -4.89
N LEU A 669 -42.46 34.44 -5.75
CA LEU A 669 -42.91 33.09 -5.96
C LEU A 669 -42.71 32.68 -7.42
N PRO A 670 -42.27 31.43 -7.73
CA PRO A 670 -42.10 31.01 -9.11
C PRO A 670 -43.47 30.87 -9.81
N LEU A 671 -43.55 31.25 -11.10
CA LEU A 671 -44.74 31.17 -11.94
C LEU A 671 -44.98 29.75 -12.47
#